data_e9f12909a4684a2a749bddd4924900ff
#
_entry.id   e9f12909a4684a2a749bddd4924900ff
#
_cell.length_a   1.000
_cell.length_b   1.000
_cell.length_c   1.000
_cell.angle_alpha   90.00
_cell.angle_beta   90.00
_cell.angle_gamma   90.00
#
_symmetry.space_group_name_H-M   'P 1'
#
loop_
_entity.id
_entity.type
_entity.pdbx_description
1 polymer ?
#
loop_
_entity_poly.entity_id
_entity_poly.type
_entity_poly.pdbx_seq_one_letter_code
_entity_poly.pdbx_strand_id
1 'polypeptide(L)'
;MFWHLTRILVLLGCLQGVLAIEHDSICTADDICPEPSHTIMRLREKNDKKAHSIAKKHGLEIKGKPFLDGTYYFVVHSSEKRSRRQKREIISKLQEHPDILLIEEQRPRVRRKRDFLYSDAVSEPDNGSINVVRHATSIANAQQRINSIQRDVPVLPFPDPLYKEQWYFNNGAQGGFDMNVQAAWLLGYAGRNVSVSILDDGIQRDHPDLAANYDPLASTDINGHDDDPTPQDDGDNKHGTRCAGEVASVAGNVYCGVGVAFHAKIGGVRMLDGPVSDSVEAASLSLNRHHIDIYSASWGPEDDGRTFDGPGPLAREAFYHGVRVGRDGKGSIFVWASGNGGSRQDSCSADGYTTSVYTLSVSSATIDNRSPWYLEECPSTIATTYSSANMNQPAVVTVDVPHGCTRSHTGTSASAPLAAGIIALALEANQNLTWRDMQHIVLRTANPVPLLNNPGWVINGAGRLFNSKFGYGLMDAGALVKLALIWKTVPEQHICTYEYKLEKPNPRPITGSFQMNFSLEVGGCESGTPVLYLEHVQVLATFRFGKRGDLKLTLFSPRGTSSVLLPPRPQDFNSNGIHKWPFLSVQTWGEDPRGMWTLMVESVSTNRNTGGTFHDWSLLLYGTADPAQPNDPRHPSNLPSSGSIESPFDRITEHIASQEVMVAFTKELNCLCTGAQRSL
;
A
#
# COMPACT_ATOMS: atom_id res chain seq x y z
N MET A 1 10.60 -37.51 -13.24
CA MET A 1 11.50 -36.51 -13.87
C MET A 1 10.81 -35.70 -14.97
N PHE A 2 9.85 -36.23 -15.71
CA PHE A 2 9.09 -35.44 -16.73
C PHE A 2 8.00 -34.49 -16.12
N TRP A 3 7.49 -34.76 -14.95
CA TRP A 3 6.44 -33.98 -14.30
C TRP A 3 6.94 -32.65 -13.68
N HIS A 4 8.23 -32.56 -13.35
CA HIS A 4 8.81 -31.30 -12.84
C HIS A 4 9.20 -30.32 -13.94
N LEU A 5 9.54 -30.79 -15.12
CA LEU A 5 9.86 -29.92 -16.27
C LEU A 5 8.63 -29.21 -16.85
N THR A 6 7.46 -29.86 -16.81
CA THR A 6 6.21 -29.26 -17.31
C THR A 6 5.69 -28.15 -16.37
N ARG A 7 5.89 -28.30 -15.06
CA ARG A 7 5.55 -27.21 -14.09
C ARG A 7 6.46 -25.99 -14.20
N ILE A 8 7.74 -26.18 -14.54
CA ILE A 8 8.68 -25.07 -14.77
C ILE A 8 8.35 -24.32 -16.07
N LEU A 9 7.91 -24.99 -17.12
CA LEU A 9 7.51 -24.37 -18.38
C LEU A 9 6.18 -23.61 -18.30
N VAL A 10 5.22 -24.07 -17.51
CA VAL A 10 3.95 -23.36 -17.27
C VAL A 10 4.18 -22.13 -16.38
N LEU A 11 5.06 -22.21 -15.39
CA LEU A 11 5.46 -21.05 -14.56
C LEU A 11 6.26 -20.01 -15.35
N LEU A 12 7.11 -20.42 -16.29
CA LEU A 12 7.82 -19.51 -17.21
C LEU A 12 6.86 -18.87 -18.22
N GLY A 13 5.82 -19.56 -18.66
CA GLY A 13 4.77 -19.01 -19.53
C GLY A 13 3.90 -17.96 -18.85
N CYS A 14 3.55 -18.16 -17.57
CA CYS A 14 2.86 -17.14 -16.77
C CYS A 14 3.76 -15.92 -16.45
N LEU A 15 5.05 -16.14 -16.22
CA LEU A 15 6.04 -15.05 -16.06
C LEU A 15 6.23 -14.23 -17.35
N GLN A 16 6.18 -14.85 -18.53
CA GLN A 16 6.27 -14.12 -19.80
C GLN A 16 5.00 -13.30 -20.09
N GLY A 17 3.82 -13.74 -19.65
CA GLY A 17 2.58 -12.98 -19.78
C GLY A 17 2.51 -11.74 -18.86
N VAL A 18 3.19 -11.76 -17.71
CA VAL A 18 3.29 -10.62 -16.78
C VAL A 18 4.43 -9.67 -17.15
N LEU A 19 5.45 -10.16 -17.87
CA LEU A 19 6.63 -9.37 -18.26
C LEU A 19 6.48 -8.59 -19.57
N ALA A 20 5.44 -8.84 -20.37
CA ALA A 20 5.21 -8.15 -21.63
C ALA A 20 4.25 -6.97 -21.52
N ILE A 21 4.43 -6.10 -20.51
CA ILE A 21 3.99 -4.72 -20.61
C ILE A 21 5.16 -3.99 -21.29
N GLU A 22 5.12 -3.89 -22.62
CA GLU A 22 5.97 -2.95 -23.31
C GLU A 22 5.79 -1.57 -22.68
N HIS A 23 6.86 -1.05 -22.11
CA HIS A 23 6.96 0.34 -21.73
C HIS A 23 6.82 1.17 -23.00
N ASP A 24 5.63 1.70 -23.25
CA ASP A 24 5.53 2.90 -24.04
C ASP A 24 6.44 3.93 -23.35
N SER A 25 7.48 4.33 -24.08
CA SER A 25 8.47 5.28 -23.61
C SER A 25 7.74 6.49 -23.02
N ILE A 26 8.05 6.82 -21.77
CA ILE A 26 7.56 8.01 -21.07
C ILE A 26 7.91 9.32 -21.85
N CYS A 27 8.69 9.20 -22.92
CA CYS A 27 9.06 10.31 -23.79
C CYS A 27 8.35 10.20 -25.12
N THR A 28 7.45 11.15 -25.41
CA THR A 28 6.99 11.41 -26.78
C THR A 28 8.07 12.17 -27.56
N ALA A 29 7.95 12.24 -28.89
CA ALA A 29 8.95 12.88 -29.75
C ALA A 29 9.21 14.37 -29.42
N ASP A 30 8.30 15.02 -28.68
CA ASP A 30 8.35 16.43 -28.28
C ASP A 30 8.84 16.64 -26.84
N ASP A 31 9.03 15.57 -26.05
CA ASP A 31 9.50 15.68 -24.68
C ASP A 31 11.04 15.66 -24.60
N ILE A 32 11.62 16.58 -23.84
CA ILE A 32 13.04 16.54 -23.45
C ILE A 32 13.20 15.41 -22.46
N CYS A 33 13.55 14.22 -22.93
CA CYS A 33 13.83 13.11 -22.05
C CYS A 33 15.01 13.42 -21.13
N PRO A 34 14.86 13.20 -19.79
CA PRO A 34 15.97 13.40 -18.87
C PRO A 34 17.14 12.47 -19.23
N GLU A 35 18.35 12.99 -19.04
CA GLU A 35 19.58 12.19 -19.26
C GLU A 35 19.58 10.98 -18.33
N PRO A 36 20.12 9.83 -18.77
CA PRO A 36 20.29 8.67 -17.91
C PRO A 36 21.15 9.02 -16.69
N SER A 37 20.68 8.66 -15.50
CA SER A 37 21.40 8.93 -14.25
C SER A 37 22.56 7.94 -14.04
N HIS A 38 22.36 6.68 -14.42
CA HIS A 38 23.34 5.60 -14.28
C HIS A 38 22.95 4.43 -15.20
N THR A 39 23.77 3.40 -15.18
CA THR A 39 23.55 2.16 -15.92
C THR A 39 23.46 1.01 -14.92
N ILE A 40 22.62 0.02 -15.18
CA ILE A 40 22.60 -1.25 -14.43
C ILE A 40 23.17 -2.37 -15.27
N MET A 41 23.83 -3.33 -14.59
CA MET A 41 24.33 -4.56 -15.17
C MET A 41 23.82 -5.75 -14.36
N ARG A 42 23.19 -6.73 -15.00
CA ARG A 42 22.78 -8.00 -14.38
C ARG A 42 23.66 -9.13 -14.88
N LEU A 43 24.26 -9.89 -13.98
CA LEU A 43 24.96 -11.13 -14.32
C LEU A 43 23.99 -12.33 -14.32
N ARG A 44 24.37 -13.39 -15.06
CA ARG A 44 23.66 -14.69 -15.05
C ARG A 44 23.73 -15.38 -13.70
N GLU A 45 24.81 -15.16 -12.96
CA GLU A 45 25.06 -15.76 -11.65
C GLU A 45 25.63 -14.71 -10.71
N LYS A 46 25.33 -14.82 -9.42
CA LYS A 46 25.89 -13.97 -8.38
C LYS A 46 27.41 -14.19 -8.31
N ASN A 47 28.19 -13.20 -8.71
CA ASN A 47 29.64 -13.25 -8.67
C ASN A 47 30.27 -11.84 -8.71
N ASP A 48 30.46 -11.26 -7.52
CA ASP A 48 30.98 -9.90 -7.38
C ASP A 48 32.36 -9.70 -8.02
N LYS A 49 33.26 -10.68 -7.87
CA LYS A 49 34.62 -10.61 -8.46
C LYS A 49 34.54 -10.56 -9.98
N LYS A 50 33.66 -11.34 -10.57
CA LYS A 50 33.42 -11.38 -12.02
C LYS A 50 32.80 -10.07 -12.50
N ALA A 51 31.81 -9.55 -11.77
CA ALA A 51 31.18 -8.26 -12.06
C ALA A 51 32.22 -7.13 -12.13
N HIS A 52 33.06 -7.01 -11.10
CA HIS A 52 34.14 -6.00 -11.06
C HIS A 52 35.17 -6.19 -12.17
N SER A 53 35.51 -7.44 -12.51
CA SER A 53 36.45 -7.74 -13.61
C SER A 53 35.89 -7.29 -14.97
N ILE A 54 34.62 -7.60 -15.23
CA ILE A 54 33.94 -7.21 -16.48
C ILE A 54 33.85 -5.69 -16.55
N ALA A 55 33.34 -5.03 -15.51
CA ALA A 55 33.21 -3.58 -15.44
C ALA A 55 34.56 -2.89 -15.72
N LYS A 56 35.62 -3.27 -15.00
CA LYS A 56 36.96 -2.71 -15.16
C LYS A 56 37.52 -2.89 -16.59
N LYS A 57 37.34 -4.07 -17.17
CA LYS A 57 37.83 -4.38 -18.56
C LYS A 57 37.19 -3.44 -19.59
N HIS A 58 35.95 -3.04 -19.39
CA HIS A 58 35.21 -2.15 -20.28
C HIS A 58 35.22 -0.69 -19.86
N GLY A 59 36.01 -0.33 -18.84
CA GLY A 59 36.16 1.03 -18.33
C GLY A 59 34.89 1.53 -17.65
N LEU A 60 34.22 0.63 -16.96
CA LEU A 60 33.13 0.90 -16.03
C LEU A 60 33.61 0.66 -14.60
N GLU A 61 32.89 1.28 -13.66
CA GLU A 61 33.08 1.12 -12.22
C GLU A 61 31.75 0.71 -11.59
N ILE A 62 31.80 -0.27 -10.69
CA ILE A 62 30.61 -0.65 -9.90
C ILE A 62 30.51 0.30 -8.70
N LYS A 63 29.31 0.82 -8.45
CA LYS A 63 28.97 1.66 -7.31
C LYS A 63 27.99 0.94 -6.39
N GLY A 64 28.14 1.18 -5.09
CA GLY A 64 27.27 0.60 -4.07
C GLY A 64 27.28 -0.92 -3.98
N LYS A 65 26.27 -1.46 -3.31
CA LYS A 65 26.08 -2.90 -3.11
C LYS A 65 25.27 -3.51 -4.25
N PRO A 66 25.46 -4.80 -4.56
CA PRO A 66 24.57 -5.51 -5.48
C PRO A 66 23.18 -5.62 -4.83
N PHE A 67 22.13 -5.59 -5.65
CA PHE A 67 20.74 -5.57 -5.19
C PHE A 67 19.92 -6.72 -5.79
N LEU A 68 18.63 -6.82 -5.40
CA LEU A 68 17.73 -7.95 -5.64
C LEU A 68 18.33 -9.25 -5.08
N ASP A 69 18.62 -10.23 -5.88
CA ASP A 69 19.24 -11.50 -5.50
C ASP A 69 20.78 -11.44 -5.47
N GLY A 70 21.35 -10.24 -5.59
CA GLY A 70 22.78 -10.00 -5.66
C GLY A 70 23.39 -10.19 -7.05
N THR A 71 22.56 -10.20 -8.10
CA THR A 71 23.00 -10.29 -9.50
C THR A 71 22.99 -8.95 -10.23
N TYR A 72 22.33 -7.92 -9.68
CA TYR A 72 22.28 -6.58 -10.25
C TYR A 72 23.31 -5.64 -9.61
N TYR A 73 23.92 -4.82 -10.43
CA TYR A 73 24.98 -3.88 -10.06
C TYR A 73 24.74 -2.52 -10.70
N PHE A 74 24.90 -1.45 -9.91
CA PHE A 74 25.02 -0.10 -10.47
C PHE A 74 26.40 0.07 -11.11
N VAL A 75 26.45 0.52 -12.35
CA VAL A 75 27.71 0.77 -13.05
C VAL A 75 27.74 2.17 -13.63
N VAL A 76 28.90 2.82 -13.51
CA VAL A 76 29.15 4.16 -14.08
C VAL A 76 30.39 4.11 -14.99
N HIS A 77 30.48 5.01 -15.93
CA HIS A 77 31.67 5.13 -16.75
C HIS A 77 32.83 5.69 -15.91
N SER A 78 33.97 5.02 -15.90
CA SER A 78 35.17 5.43 -15.16
C SER A 78 35.77 6.76 -15.67
N SER A 79 35.30 7.29 -16.80
CA SER A 79 35.72 8.57 -17.35
C SER A 79 34.53 9.35 -17.87
N GLU A 80 34.31 10.53 -17.31
CA GLU A 80 33.27 11.49 -17.76
C GLU A 80 33.55 12.07 -19.15
N LYS A 81 34.80 12.04 -19.62
CA LYS A 81 35.23 12.58 -20.90
C LYS A 81 34.76 11.79 -22.13
N ARG A 82 34.08 10.63 -21.92
CA ARG A 82 33.57 9.83 -23.05
C ARG A 82 32.34 10.50 -23.66
N SER A 83 32.33 10.55 -24.99
CA SER A 83 31.18 11.01 -25.76
C SER A 83 29.98 10.03 -25.57
N ARG A 84 28.75 10.51 -25.76
CA ARG A 84 27.53 9.68 -25.75
C ARG A 84 27.64 8.47 -26.68
N ARG A 85 28.23 8.66 -27.87
CA ARG A 85 28.44 7.57 -28.82
C ARG A 85 29.36 6.48 -28.27
N GLN A 86 30.48 6.86 -27.62
CA GLN A 86 31.39 5.90 -26.98
C GLN A 86 30.75 5.16 -25.82
N LYS A 87 29.91 5.83 -24.99
CA LYS A 87 29.17 5.21 -23.90
C LYS A 87 28.22 4.14 -24.47
N ARG A 88 27.43 4.46 -25.48
CA ARG A 88 26.48 3.52 -26.11
C ARG A 88 27.21 2.33 -26.78
N GLU A 89 28.35 2.55 -27.38
CA GLU A 89 29.16 1.48 -27.97
C GLU A 89 29.66 0.47 -26.95
N ILE A 90 30.01 0.94 -25.72
CA ILE A 90 30.40 0.06 -24.62
C ILE A 90 29.19 -0.76 -24.17
N ILE A 91 28.04 -0.14 -23.97
CA ILE A 91 26.80 -0.82 -23.59
C ILE A 91 26.42 -1.89 -24.62
N SER A 92 26.43 -1.55 -25.91
CA SER A 92 26.15 -2.49 -27.01
C SER A 92 27.08 -3.71 -26.97
N LYS A 93 28.39 -3.51 -26.77
CA LYS A 93 29.34 -4.63 -26.63
C LYS A 93 29.08 -5.51 -25.42
N LEU A 94 28.61 -4.91 -24.31
CA LEU A 94 28.30 -5.65 -23.11
C LEU A 94 26.98 -6.41 -23.19
N GLN A 95 26.03 -5.97 -24.03
CA GLN A 95 24.79 -6.72 -24.31
C GLN A 95 25.07 -8.09 -24.98
N GLU A 96 26.17 -8.21 -25.69
CA GLU A 96 26.60 -9.47 -26.32
C GLU A 96 27.50 -10.33 -25.40
N HIS A 97 27.83 -9.85 -24.19
CA HIS A 97 28.73 -10.56 -23.30
C HIS A 97 28.04 -11.81 -22.69
N PRO A 98 28.70 -13.01 -22.78
CA PRO A 98 28.04 -14.29 -22.40
C PRO A 98 27.59 -14.36 -20.92
N ASP A 99 28.23 -13.62 -20.03
CA ASP A 99 27.95 -13.63 -18.60
C ASP A 99 26.96 -12.54 -18.17
N ILE A 100 26.63 -11.62 -19.06
CA ILE A 100 25.68 -10.54 -18.81
C ILE A 100 24.29 -10.97 -19.30
N LEU A 101 23.31 -10.85 -18.44
CA LEU A 101 21.91 -11.11 -18.76
C LEU A 101 21.20 -9.83 -19.22
N LEU A 102 21.54 -8.71 -18.62
CA LEU A 102 20.98 -7.40 -18.91
C LEU A 102 22.04 -6.31 -18.67
N ILE A 103 22.08 -5.31 -19.52
CA ILE A 103 22.73 -4.03 -19.27
C ILE A 103 21.93 -2.92 -19.93
N GLU A 104 21.53 -1.91 -19.17
CA GLU A 104 20.72 -0.81 -19.67
C GLU A 104 20.95 0.50 -18.91
N GLU A 105 20.72 1.60 -19.59
CA GLU A 105 20.73 2.94 -19.00
C GLU A 105 19.42 3.21 -18.25
N GLN A 106 19.51 3.73 -17.04
CA GLN A 106 18.37 4.03 -16.18
C GLN A 106 18.02 5.52 -16.27
N ARG A 107 16.74 5.83 -16.46
CA ARG A 107 16.25 7.20 -16.52
C ARG A 107 15.59 7.59 -15.20
N PRO A 108 15.75 8.85 -14.78
CA PRO A 108 15.05 9.37 -13.63
C PRO A 108 13.53 9.35 -13.82
N ARG A 109 12.83 9.09 -12.73
CA ARG A 109 11.36 9.17 -12.60
C ARG A 109 11.00 10.27 -11.63
N VAL A 110 9.85 10.84 -11.78
CA VAL A 110 9.33 11.80 -10.80
C VAL A 110 8.68 11.04 -9.67
N ARG A 111 9.15 11.31 -8.44
CA ARG A 111 8.55 10.80 -7.21
C ARG A 111 8.34 11.95 -6.25
N ARG A 112 7.22 11.95 -5.55
CA ARG A 112 6.82 13.00 -4.61
C ARG A 112 6.61 12.40 -3.23
N LYS A 113 7.12 13.09 -2.20
CA LYS A 113 6.77 12.86 -0.80
C LYS A 113 5.28 13.18 -0.61
N ARG A 114 4.59 12.40 0.22
CA ARG A 114 3.14 12.55 0.45
C ARG A 114 2.83 13.31 1.73
N ASP A 115 3.61 14.37 2.01
CA ASP A 115 3.25 15.46 2.90
C ASP A 115 2.73 16.66 2.10
N PHE A 116 2.18 17.65 2.77
CA PHE A 116 1.79 18.93 2.14
C PHE A 116 2.25 20.11 2.98
N LEU A 117 2.58 21.21 2.32
CA LEU A 117 2.76 22.48 2.97
C LEU A 117 1.38 23.14 3.15
N TYR A 118 1.14 23.78 4.29
CA TYR A 118 -0.13 24.47 4.57
C TYR A 118 -0.51 25.55 3.54
N SER A 119 0.43 26.01 2.72
CA SER A 119 0.17 26.92 1.60
C SER A 119 -0.68 26.31 0.49
N ASP A 120 -0.76 24.97 0.43
CA ASP A 120 -1.50 24.23 -0.61
C ASP A 120 -2.98 24.03 -0.26
N ALA A 121 -3.38 24.36 0.97
CA ALA A 121 -4.75 24.26 1.44
C ALA A 121 -5.64 25.31 0.76
N VAL A 122 -6.41 24.87 -0.23
CA VAL A 122 -7.50 25.67 -0.80
C VAL A 122 -8.64 25.71 0.21
N SER A 123 -9.25 26.87 0.47
CA SER A 123 -10.45 27.01 1.30
C SER A 123 -11.56 26.09 0.77
N GLU A 124 -12.03 25.15 1.59
CA GLU A 124 -13.13 24.26 1.21
C GLU A 124 -14.38 25.04 0.80
N PRO A 125 -15.06 24.66 -0.28
CA PRO A 125 -16.42 25.11 -0.53
C PRO A 125 -17.33 24.42 0.48
N ASP A 126 -18.12 25.22 1.18
CA ASP A 126 -19.13 24.79 2.15
C ASP A 126 -20.19 23.92 1.45
N ASN A 127 -20.04 22.60 1.49
CA ASN A 127 -20.99 21.65 0.91
C ASN A 127 -22.13 21.41 1.89
N GLY A 128 -23.22 22.11 1.63
CA GLY A 128 -24.47 22.07 2.36
C GLY A 128 -24.93 20.69 2.80
N SER A 129 -25.33 20.63 4.04
CA SER A 129 -25.89 19.50 4.77
C SER A 129 -27.06 18.84 4.03
N ILE A 130 -26.89 17.62 3.55
CA ILE A 130 -28.01 16.77 3.15
C ILE A 130 -28.46 15.99 4.38
N ASN A 131 -29.68 16.30 4.84
CA ASN A 131 -30.36 15.65 5.95
C ASN A 131 -30.59 14.16 5.66
N VAL A 132 -29.86 13.27 6.31
CA VAL A 132 -30.21 11.85 6.48
C VAL A 132 -30.67 11.67 7.93
N VAL A 133 -31.89 12.15 8.20
CA VAL A 133 -32.53 11.95 9.50
C VAL A 133 -33.52 10.81 9.38
N ARG A 134 -33.15 9.60 9.78
CA ARG A 134 -34.07 8.57 10.37
C ARG A 134 -33.42 7.30 10.91
N HIS A 135 -32.08 7.12 10.82
CA HIS A 135 -31.40 5.89 11.30
C HIS A 135 -30.35 6.15 12.39
N ALA A 136 -30.33 7.38 12.93
CA ALA A 136 -29.30 7.82 13.86
C ALA A 136 -29.39 7.20 15.27
N THR A 137 -30.54 6.65 15.66
CA THR A 137 -30.76 6.26 17.07
C THR A 137 -30.11 4.93 17.45
N SER A 138 -30.11 3.95 16.56
CA SER A 138 -29.44 2.65 16.84
C SER A 138 -27.94 2.76 16.71
N ILE A 139 -27.44 3.52 15.74
CA ILE A 139 -26.02 3.83 15.55
C ILE A 139 -25.50 4.68 16.72
N ALA A 140 -26.26 5.69 17.18
CA ALA A 140 -25.91 6.52 18.31
C ALA A 140 -25.84 5.71 19.64
N ASN A 141 -26.70 4.72 19.81
CA ASN A 141 -26.68 3.86 20.99
C ASN A 141 -25.50 2.88 20.98
N ALA A 142 -25.14 2.32 19.82
CA ALA A 142 -23.93 1.52 19.64
C ALA A 142 -22.67 2.38 19.86
N GLN A 143 -22.64 3.59 19.30
CA GLN A 143 -21.60 4.59 19.49
C GLN A 143 -21.38 4.93 20.98
N GLN A 144 -22.46 5.12 21.71
CA GLN A 144 -22.41 5.47 23.14
C GLN A 144 -21.86 4.31 24.01
N ARG A 145 -22.16 3.06 23.66
CA ARG A 145 -21.63 1.86 24.33
C ARG A 145 -20.15 1.64 24.02
N ILE A 146 -19.74 1.83 22.76
CA ILE A 146 -18.33 1.68 22.35
C ILE A 146 -17.48 2.80 22.99
N ASN A 147 -17.96 4.03 23.02
CA ASN A 147 -17.29 5.14 23.69
C ASN A 147 -17.08 4.89 25.20
N SER A 148 -17.99 4.15 25.86
CA SER A 148 -17.82 3.77 27.27
C SER A 148 -16.71 2.72 27.46
N ILE A 149 -16.50 1.84 26.48
CA ILE A 149 -15.49 0.78 26.55
C ILE A 149 -14.08 1.33 26.31
N GLN A 150 -13.92 2.28 25.38
CA GLN A 150 -12.61 2.90 25.09
C GLN A 150 -12.11 3.85 26.19
N ARG A 151 -13.02 4.50 26.95
CA ARG A 151 -12.64 5.43 28.02
C ARG A 151 -11.97 4.78 29.23
N ASP A 152 -12.00 3.47 29.35
CA ASP A 152 -11.47 2.75 30.52
C ASP A 152 -10.01 2.27 30.33
N VAL A 153 -9.34 2.59 29.20
CA VAL A 153 -7.91 2.30 29.03
C VAL A 153 -7.10 3.38 29.76
N PRO A 154 -6.34 3.05 30.81
CA PRO A 154 -5.54 4.03 31.51
C PRO A 154 -4.46 4.60 30.59
N VAL A 155 -4.33 5.92 30.53
CA VAL A 155 -3.26 6.60 29.77
C VAL A 155 -1.93 6.33 30.47
N LEU A 156 -0.99 5.71 29.75
CA LEU A 156 0.34 5.44 30.26
C LEU A 156 1.12 6.76 30.40
N PRO A 157 1.75 7.01 31.55
CA PRO A 157 2.49 8.23 31.78
C PRO A 157 3.91 8.10 31.22
N PHE A 158 4.16 8.67 30.04
CA PHE A 158 5.54 8.87 29.55
C PHE A 158 6.01 10.29 29.88
N PRO A 159 7.30 10.48 30.28
CA PRO A 159 7.86 11.78 30.62
C PRO A 159 8.22 12.61 29.38
N ASP A 160 8.08 12.08 28.19
CA ASP A 160 8.43 12.69 26.92
C ASP A 160 7.57 13.92 26.68
N PRO A 161 8.18 15.10 26.41
CA PRO A 161 7.49 16.40 26.52
C PRO A 161 6.31 16.55 25.57
N LEU A 162 6.35 15.94 24.38
CA LEU A 162 5.31 16.04 23.37
C LEU A 162 4.32 14.85 23.39
N TYR A 163 4.52 13.85 24.25
CA TYR A 163 3.63 12.69 24.31
C TYR A 163 2.15 13.06 24.52
N LYS A 164 1.89 14.06 25.35
CA LYS A 164 0.51 14.51 25.60
C LYS A 164 -0.15 15.15 24.38
N GLU A 165 0.66 15.63 23.42
CA GLU A 165 0.20 16.23 22.17
C GLU A 165 -0.04 15.17 21.07
N GLN A 166 0.38 13.92 21.30
CA GLN A 166 0.10 12.77 20.41
C GLN A 166 -1.35 12.29 20.64
N TRP A 167 -2.30 13.12 20.25
CA TRP A 167 -3.74 12.93 20.45
C TRP A 167 -4.26 11.62 19.87
N TYR A 168 -3.65 11.11 18.83
CA TYR A 168 -3.96 9.85 18.14
C TYR A 168 -3.58 8.58 18.95
N PHE A 169 -2.92 8.73 20.10
CA PHE A 169 -2.63 7.68 21.10
C PHE A 169 -3.37 7.88 22.42
N ASN A 170 -3.90 9.09 22.67
CA ASN A 170 -4.34 9.54 23.99
C ASN A 170 -5.84 9.86 24.02
N ASN A 171 -6.67 9.15 23.26
CA ASN A 171 -8.12 9.36 23.14
C ASN A 171 -8.49 10.80 22.69
N GLY A 172 -7.61 11.43 21.91
CA GLY A 172 -7.74 12.85 21.58
C GLY A 172 -8.59 13.16 20.35
N ALA A 173 -8.98 12.18 19.54
CA ALA A 173 -9.89 12.43 18.43
C ALA A 173 -11.34 12.60 18.92
N GLN A 174 -12.16 13.21 18.08
CA GLN A 174 -13.56 13.48 18.38
C GLN A 174 -14.30 12.22 18.87
N GLY A 175 -14.99 12.34 20.01
CA GLY A 175 -15.68 11.21 20.63
C GLY A 175 -14.80 10.36 21.55
N GLY A 176 -13.54 10.74 21.77
CA GLY A 176 -12.59 10.02 22.60
C GLY A 176 -11.99 8.80 21.88
N PHE A 177 -11.87 8.85 20.56
CA PHE A 177 -11.23 7.81 19.76
C PHE A 177 -9.73 8.04 19.62
N ASP A 178 -9.01 6.97 19.39
CA ASP A 178 -7.63 6.90 18.94
C ASP A 178 -7.36 5.57 18.22
N MET A 179 -6.09 5.26 17.93
CA MET A 179 -5.68 4.01 17.29
C MET A 179 -5.48 2.84 18.26
N ASN A 180 -5.89 2.99 19.52
CA ASN A 180 -5.83 1.96 20.58
C ASN A 180 -4.43 1.36 20.77
N VAL A 181 -3.38 2.17 20.57
CA VAL A 181 -1.99 1.73 20.65
C VAL A 181 -1.61 1.39 22.10
N GLN A 182 -2.10 2.16 23.08
CA GLN A 182 -1.82 1.91 24.49
C GLN A 182 -2.32 0.53 24.96
N ALA A 183 -3.40 0.02 24.38
CA ALA A 183 -3.87 -1.33 24.68
C ALA A 183 -2.86 -2.41 24.28
N ALA A 184 -2.15 -2.22 23.16
CA ALA A 184 -1.08 -3.11 22.76
C ALA A 184 0.13 -3.00 23.71
N TRP A 185 0.51 -1.79 24.12
CA TRP A 185 1.58 -1.55 25.08
C TRP A 185 1.28 -2.17 26.45
N LEU A 186 0.04 -2.07 26.93
CA LEU A 186 -0.41 -2.71 28.18
C LEU A 186 -0.39 -4.23 28.11
N LEU A 187 -0.51 -4.81 26.91
CA LEU A 187 -0.30 -6.24 26.68
C LEU A 187 1.20 -6.63 26.63
N GLY A 188 2.12 -5.64 26.70
CA GLY A 188 3.56 -5.84 26.71
C GLY A 188 4.26 -5.75 25.35
N TYR A 189 3.54 -5.37 24.29
CA TYR A 189 4.06 -5.30 22.92
C TYR A 189 4.41 -3.85 22.54
N ALA A 190 5.66 -3.63 22.14
CA ALA A 190 6.22 -2.34 21.78
C ALA A 190 7.15 -2.39 20.54
N GLY A 191 7.12 -3.50 19.79
CA GLY A 191 7.88 -3.69 18.54
C GLY A 191 9.22 -4.41 18.70
N ARG A 192 9.50 -5.09 19.82
CA ARG A 192 10.78 -5.79 20.04
C ARG A 192 11.02 -6.86 18.96
N ASN A 193 12.29 -6.95 18.54
CA ASN A 193 12.75 -7.89 17.52
C ASN A 193 12.07 -7.72 16.14
N VAL A 194 11.55 -6.53 15.86
CA VAL A 194 11.02 -6.15 14.55
C VAL A 194 11.90 -5.04 13.99
N SER A 195 12.30 -5.18 12.72
CA SER A 195 13.07 -4.18 11.99
C SER A 195 12.22 -3.50 10.92
N VAL A 196 12.18 -2.17 10.97
CA VAL A 196 11.42 -1.32 10.03
C VAL A 196 12.41 -0.45 9.26
N SER A 197 12.26 -0.37 7.95
CA SER A 197 13.05 0.53 7.10
C SER A 197 12.16 1.58 6.45
N ILE A 198 12.53 2.84 6.60
CA ILE A 198 11.89 3.99 5.94
C ILE A 198 12.56 4.22 4.60
N LEU A 199 11.83 4.04 3.52
CA LEU A 199 12.31 4.31 2.16
C LEU A 199 11.97 5.76 1.81
N ASP A 200 12.94 6.69 1.92
CA ASP A 200 12.65 8.13 1.83
C ASP A 200 13.90 8.96 1.48
N ASP A 201 13.96 10.22 1.96
CA ASP A 201 15.11 11.13 1.80
C ASP A 201 16.27 10.84 2.77
N GLY A 202 16.16 9.79 3.57
CA GLY A 202 17.12 9.38 4.61
C GLY A 202 16.54 9.51 6.01
N ILE A 203 17.35 9.14 7.02
CA ILE A 203 17.03 9.34 8.44
C ILE A 203 18.25 9.91 9.19
N GLN A 204 17.99 10.81 10.12
CA GLN A 204 19.03 11.31 11.03
C GLN A 204 19.30 10.26 12.10
N ARG A 205 20.24 9.35 11.85
CA ARG A 205 20.56 8.18 12.69
C ARG A 205 21.06 8.51 14.08
N ASP A 206 21.66 9.69 14.26
CA ASP A 206 22.18 10.19 15.54
C ASP A 206 21.19 11.06 16.31
N HIS A 207 19.93 11.20 15.80
CA HIS A 207 18.90 11.92 16.51
C HIS A 207 18.66 11.31 17.90
N PRO A 208 18.63 12.11 19.01
CA PRO A 208 18.54 11.57 20.37
C PRO A 208 17.38 10.61 20.62
N ASP A 209 16.29 10.82 19.88
CA ASP A 209 15.06 10.04 19.98
C ASP A 209 15.00 8.83 19.02
N LEU A 210 16.02 8.62 18.18
CA LEU A 210 16.14 7.50 17.25
C LEU A 210 17.38 6.63 17.49
N ALA A 211 18.46 7.22 17.97
CA ALA A 211 19.78 6.58 18.01
C ALA A 211 19.81 5.23 18.75
N ALA A 212 19.04 5.07 19.84
CA ALA A 212 19.00 3.81 20.59
C ALA A 212 18.28 2.66 19.82
N ASN A 213 17.39 3.02 18.89
CA ASN A 213 16.63 2.09 18.07
C ASN A 213 17.23 1.93 16.67
N TYR A 214 18.25 2.73 16.31
CA TYR A 214 18.83 2.71 14.97
C TYR A 214 19.33 1.33 14.56
N ASP A 215 19.02 0.96 13.33
CA ASP A 215 19.38 -0.31 12.71
C ASP A 215 20.24 -0.11 11.45
N PRO A 216 21.54 -0.27 11.53
CA PRO A 216 22.42 -0.12 10.36
C PRO A 216 22.19 -1.20 9.28
N LEU A 217 21.60 -2.36 9.64
CA LEU A 217 21.26 -3.40 8.65
C LEU A 217 19.96 -3.08 7.88
N ALA A 218 19.15 -2.18 8.42
CA ALA A 218 17.95 -1.68 7.74
C ALA A 218 18.20 -0.33 7.04
N SER A 219 19.47 0.07 6.88
CA SER A 219 19.88 1.39 6.40
C SER A 219 20.89 1.33 5.29
N THR A 220 20.84 2.30 4.38
CA THR A 220 21.85 2.54 3.33
C THR A 220 21.57 3.88 2.62
N ASP A 221 22.57 4.42 1.96
CA ASP A 221 22.42 5.51 0.98
C ASP A 221 22.55 4.96 -0.45
N ILE A 222 21.43 4.90 -1.17
CA ILE A 222 21.44 4.48 -2.58
C ILE A 222 21.91 5.62 -3.48
N ASN A 223 21.63 6.88 -3.14
CA ASN A 223 22.03 8.04 -3.92
C ASN A 223 23.54 8.32 -3.83
N GLY A 224 24.10 8.26 -2.62
CA GLY A 224 25.54 8.42 -2.37
C GLY A 224 26.36 7.14 -2.57
N HIS A 225 25.70 5.98 -2.66
CA HIS A 225 26.31 4.64 -2.76
C HIS A 225 27.18 4.26 -1.56
N ASP A 226 26.73 4.61 -0.35
CA ASP A 226 27.38 4.24 0.92
C ASP A 226 26.38 3.72 1.95
N ASP A 227 26.79 3.60 3.21
CA ASP A 227 25.97 3.02 4.28
C ASP A 227 25.40 4.08 5.23
N ASP A 228 25.64 5.37 4.99
CA ASP A 228 25.16 6.45 5.84
C ASP A 228 23.83 7.02 5.34
N PRO A 229 22.69 6.68 5.97
CA PRO A 229 21.38 7.14 5.54
C PRO A 229 21.07 8.59 5.95
N THR A 230 22.02 9.33 6.51
CA THR A 230 21.78 10.70 6.97
C THR A 230 21.35 11.58 5.80
N PRO A 231 20.22 12.27 5.89
CA PRO A 231 19.71 13.11 4.81
C PRO A 231 20.67 14.28 4.53
N GLN A 232 20.67 14.77 3.28
CA GLN A 232 21.41 15.97 2.93
C GLN A 232 20.83 17.19 3.66
N ASP A 233 21.70 17.97 4.32
CA ASP A 233 21.31 19.19 5.03
C ASP A 233 21.11 20.34 4.04
N ASP A 234 19.91 20.42 3.45
CA ASP A 234 19.49 21.48 2.53
C ASP A 234 18.22 22.20 3.00
N GLY A 235 17.71 21.83 4.19
CA GLY A 235 16.48 22.37 4.79
C GLY A 235 15.19 21.73 4.27
N ASP A 236 15.25 20.87 3.23
CA ASP A 236 14.10 20.16 2.66
C ASP A 236 14.06 18.67 3.03
N ASN A 237 15.23 18.04 3.12
CA ASN A 237 15.38 16.62 3.40
C ASN A 237 15.27 16.32 4.90
N LYS A 238 14.04 16.14 5.39
CA LYS A 238 13.68 15.84 6.78
C LYS A 238 12.53 14.84 6.90
N HIS A 239 11.92 14.52 5.76
CA HIS A 239 10.68 13.78 5.71
C HIS A 239 10.84 12.35 6.23
N GLY A 240 11.86 11.61 5.79
CA GLY A 240 12.13 10.25 6.27
C GLY A 240 12.48 10.20 7.76
N THR A 241 13.18 11.21 8.30
CA THR A 241 13.43 11.32 9.75
C THR A 241 12.14 11.46 10.52
N ARG A 242 11.19 12.29 10.05
CA ARG A 242 9.87 12.46 10.65
C ARG A 242 9.08 11.15 10.66
N CYS A 243 9.05 10.44 9.53
CA CYS A 243 8.42 9.12 9.41
C CYS A 243 9.04 8.09 10.38
N ALA A 244 10.36 8.10 10.53
CA ALA A 244 11.06 7.19 11.45
C ALA A 244 10.66 7.41 12.91
N GLY A 245 10.49 8.68 13.32
CA GLY A 245 10.05 9.03 14.68
C GLY A 245 8.65 8.53 15.01
N GLU A 246 7.73 8.57 14.07
CA GLU A 246 6.38 8.04 14.28
C GLU A 246 6.39 6.53 14.56
N VAL A 247 7.28 5.79 13.89
CA VAL A 247 7.43 4.35 14.09
C VAL A 247 8.09 4.06 15.43
N ALA A 248 9.26 4.67 15.72
CA ALA A 248 10.17 4.15 16.72
C ALA A 248 10.91 5.23 17.53
N SER A 249 10.35 6.42 17.74
CA SER A 249 10.86 7.34 18.77
C SER A 249 10.95 6.64 20.12
N VAL A 250 12.07 6.84 20.83
CA VAL A 250 12.38 6.17 22.10
C VAL A 250 11.47 6.69 23.22
N ALA A 251 10.72 5.80 23.85
CA ALA A 251 9.85 6.17 24.94
C ALA A 251 10.62 6.37 26.25
N GLY A 252 10.28 7.40 27.03
CA GLY A 252 10.79 7.63 28.37
C GLY A 252 12.18 8.28 28.44
N ASN A 253 12.69 8.83 27.36
CA ASN A 253 13.99 9.49 27.29
C ASN A 253 13.93 11.02 27.53
N VAL A 254 12.73 11.56 27.78
CA VAL A 254 12.48 13.00 27.99
C VAL A 254 12.80 13.82 26.74
N TYR A 255 12.63 13.23 25.56
CA TYR A 255 12.85 13.90 24.28
C TYR A 255 11.60 13.75 23.40
N CYS A 256 11.31 14.66 22.50
CA CYS A 256 10.14 14.71 21.59
C CYS A 256 8.90 13.96 22.11
N GLY A 257 8.54 12.87 21.49
CA GLY A 257 7.37 12.05 21.81
C GLY A 257 7.69 10.57 21.87
N VAL A 258 6.69 9.71 21.61
CA VAL A 258 6.82 8.26 21.70
C VAL A 258 6.43 7.66 20.35
N GLY A 259 7.26 6.78 19.81
CA GLY A 259 6.92 6.01 18.62
C GLY A 259 5.86 4.94 18.90
N VAL A 260 5.06 4.58 17.89
CA VAL A 260 4.06 3.50 18.01
C VAL A 260 4.71 2.20 18.50
N ALA A 261 5.86 1.86 17.94
CA ALA A 261 6.65 0.68 18.25
C ALA A 261 8.02 1.10 18.82
N PHE A 262 8.01 1.76 19.98
CA PHE A 262 9.18 2.43 20.58
C PHE A 262 10.34 1.49 20.97
N HIS A 263 10.20 0.19 20.81
CA HIS A 263 11.24 -0.82 20.92
C HIS A 263 11.58 -1.52 19.60
N ALA A 264 10.94 -1.14 18.48
CA ALA A 264 11.33 -1.63 17.18
C ALA A 264 12.70 -1.07 16.76
N LYS A 265 13.39 -1.79 15.91
CA LYS A 265 14.57 -1.30 15.23
C LYS A 265 14.14 -0.49 14.01
N ILE A 266 14.80 0.65 13.79
CA ILE A 266 14.47 1.61 12.75
C ILE A 266 15.68 1.94 11.89
N GLY A 267 15.55 1.74 10.59
CA GLY A 267 16.52 2.14 9.59
C GLY A 267 15.90 3.05 8.54
N GLY A 268 16.73 3.53 7.63
CA GLY A 268 16.31 4.36 6.51
C GLY A 268 17.14 4.13 5.27
N VAL A 269 16.47 4.22 4.14
CA VAL A 269 17.09 4.22 2.82
C VAL A 269 17.01 5.61 2.24
N ARG A 270 18.17 6.24 2.08
CA ARG A 270 18.30 7.53 1.41
C ARG A 270 18.20 7.32 -0.09
N MET A 271 17.04 7.68 -0.69
CA MET A 271 16.75 7.42 -2.10
C MET A 271 15.99 8.56 -2.81
N LEU A 272 15.30 9.45 -2.06
CA LEU A 272 14.44 10.49 -2.65
C LEU A 272 15.09 11.85 -2.79
N ASP A 273 16.25 12.08 -2.19
CA ASP A 273 16.98 13.35 -2.27
C ASP A 273 17.93 13.42 -3.48
N GLY A 274 17.79 12.49 -4.41
CA GLY A 274 18.53 12.40 -5.67
C GLY A 274 17.66 11.90 -6.81
N PRO A 275 18.24 11.64 -7.99
CA PRO A 275 17.50 11.10 -9.13
C PRO A 275 16.99 9.69 -8.85
N VAL A 276 15.68 9.52 -8.71
CA VAL A 276 15.03 8.23 -8.52
C VAL A 276 14.87 7.53 -9.88
N SER A 277 15.20 6.26 -9.95
CA SER A 277 14.98 5.41 -11.13
C SER A 277 14.41 4.06 -10.71
N ASP A 278 13.97 3.24 -11.67
CA ASP A 278 13.47 1.90 -11.40
C ASP A 278 14.47 1.04 -10.60
N SER A 279 15.76 1.18 -10.89
CA SER A 279 16.81 0.46 -10.17
C SER A 279 17.07 1.00 -8.76
N VAL A 280 16.94 2.30 -8.53
CA VAL A 280 16.99 2.90 -7.19
C VAL A 280 15.84 2.38 -6.34
N GLU A 281 14.62 2.38 -6.89
CA GLU A 281 13.46 1.80 -6.22
C GLU A 281 13.65 0.30 -5.92
N ALA A 282 14.10 -0.47 -6.89
CA ALA A 282 14.34 -1.91 -6.71
C ALA A 282 15.41 -2.22 -5.66
N ALA A 283 16.51 -1.45 -5.64
CA ALA A 283 17.57 -1.59 -4.64
C ALA A 283 17.02 -1.30 -3.24
N SER A 284 16.23 -0.24 -3.09
CA SER A 284 15.59 0.14 -1.83
C SER A 284 14.61 -0.91 -1.33
N LEU A 285 13.70 -1.39 -2.19
CA LEU A 285 12.67 -2.39 -1.89
C LEU A 285 13.25 -3.79 -1.61
N SER A 286 14.48 -4.06 -1.99
CA SER A 286 15.13 -5.36 -1.80
C SER A 286 16.29 -5.35 -0.78
N LEU A 287 16.53 -4.22 -0.11
CA LEU A 287 17.58 -4.10 0.91
C LEU A 287 17.34 -5.13 2.02
N ASN A 288 18.34 -5.97 2.30
CA ASN A 288 18.39 -6.90 3.42
C ASN A 288 17.05 -7.58 3.78
N ARG A 289 16.31 -8.07 2.79
CA ARG A 289 14.95 -8.61 2.91
C ARG A 289 14.78 -9.77 3.89
N HIS A 290 15.86 -10.40 4.36
CA HIS A 290 15.81 -11.42 5.41
C HIS A 290 15.93 -10.83 6.81
N HIS A 291 16.39 -9.58 6.93
CA HIS A 291 16.53 -8.84 8.17
C HIS A 291 15.39 -7.84 8.38
N ILE A 292 15.03 -7.09 7.35
CA ILE A 292 13.97 -6.09 7.40
C ILE A 292 12.60 -6.78 7.33
N ASP A 293 11.75 -6.52 8.33
CA ASP A 293 10.38 -7.04 8.36
C ASP A 293 9.42 -6.16 7.58
N ILE A 294 9.52 -4.84 7.74
CA ILE A 294 8.59 -3.86 7.22
C ILE A 294 9.34 -2.78 6.44
N TYR A 295 8.89 -2.50 5.24
CA TYR A 295 9.29 -1.35 4.43
C TYR A 295 8.15 -0.35 4.41
N SER A 296 8.40 0.87 4.86
CA SER A 296 7.43 1.97 4.90
C SER A 296 7.78 3.02 3.85
N ALA A 297 6.86 3.31 2.95
CA ALA A 297 7.02 4.27 1.87
C ALA A 297 5.93 5.34 1.89
N SER A 298 6.35 6.58 2.08
CA SER A 298 5.49 7.75 2.16
C SER A 298 5.63 8.65 0.92
N TRP A 299 5.69 8.02 -0.25
CA TRP A 299 5.88 8.68 -1.55
C TRP A 299 5.18 7.92 -2.67
N GLY A 300 5.13 8.52 -3.86
CA GLY A 300 4.56 7.90 -5.05
C GLY A 300 4.75 8.75 -6.30
N PRO A 301 4.00 8.48 -7.37
CA PRO A 301 3.86 9.36 -8.53
C PRO A 301 3.38 10.77 -8.14
N GLU A 302 3.31 11.67 -9.10
CA GLU A 302 2.72 13.00 -8.87
C GLU A 302 1.20 12.87 -8.61
N ASP A 303 0.75 13.45 -7.49
CA ASP A 303 -0.66 13.52 -7.08
C ASP A 303 -1.34 14.74 -7.74
N ASP A 304 -1.37 14.76 -9.10
CA ASP A 304 -1.75 15.94 -9.91
C ASP A 304 -3.10 15.81 -10.63
N GLY A 305 -3.80 14.68 -10.45
CA GLY A 305 -5.05 14.37 -11.13
C GLY A 305 -4.88 14.00 -12.61
N ARG A 306 -3.64 13.77 -13.08
CA ARG A 306 -3.30 13.52 -14.51
C ARG A 306 -2.43 12.28 -14.68
N THR A 307 -1.46 12.11 -13.79
CA THR A 307 -0.43 11.07 -13.88
C THR A 307 -1.02 9.69 -13.67
N PHE A 308 -0.61 8.74 -14.53
CA PHE A 308 -0.70 7.31 -14.34
C PHE A 308 0.72 6.78 -14.36
N ASP A 309 1.24 6.38 -13.23
CA ASP A 309 2.59 5.80 -13.12
C ASP A 309 2.65 4.79 -11.97
N GLY A 310 3.70 4.00 -11.91
CA GLY A 310 3.87 2.97 -10.90
C GLY A 310 5.24 2.32 -10.96
N PRO A 311 5.44 1.19 -10.24
CA PRO A 311 6.71 0.51 -10.20
C PRO A 311 7.14 0.04 -11.59
N GLY A 312 8.40 0.27 -11.92
CA GLY A 312 9.02 -0.26 -13.12
C GLY A 312 9.26 -1.78 -13.04
N PRO A 313 9.82 -2.40 -14.08
CA PRO A 313 10.07 -3.84 -14.10
C PRO A 313 10.93 -4.33 -12.93
N LEU A 314 11.97 -3.59 -12.56
CA LEU A 314 12.87 -3.97 -11.46
C LEU A 314 12.21 -3.79 -10.08
N ALA A 315 11.47 -2.71 -9.88
CA ALA A 315 10.71 -2.50 -8.66
C ALA A 315 9.62 -3.58 -8.49
N ARG A 316 8.93 -3.98 -9.58
CA ARG A 316 8.00 -5.11 -9.55
C ARG A 316 8.68 -6.44 -9.22
N GLU A 317 9.87 -6.68 -9.76
CA GLU A 317 10.70 -7.84 -9.42
C GLU A 317 11.05 -7.81 -7.92
N ALA A 318 11.40 -6.65 -7.36
CA ALA A 318 11.72 -6.47 -5.95
C ALA A 318 10.51 -6.77 -5.04
N PHE A 319 9.32 -6.27 -5.34
CA PHE A 319 8.09 -6.63 -4.62
C PHE A 319 7.83 -8.13 -4.66
N TYR A 320 7.84 -8.73 -5.84
CA TYR A 320 7.59 -10.16 -6.01
C TYR A 320 8.57 -11.02 -5.22
N HIS A 321 9.87 -10.72 -5.29
CA HIS A 321 10.88 -11.41 -4.50
C HIS A 321 10.72 -11.15 -3.00
N GLY A 322 10.43 -9.91 -2.61
CA GLY A 322 10.20 -9.53 -1.22
C GLY A 322 9.10 -10.37 -0.56
N VAL A 323 7.94 -10.48 -1.19
CA VAL A 323 6.81 -11.24 -0.62
C VAL A 323 7.01 -12.76 -0.67
N ARG A 324 7.90 -13.28 -1.51
CA ARG A 324 8.14 -14.73 -1.62
C ARG A 324 9.26 -15.24 -0.72
N VAL A 325 10.35 -14.49 -0.63
CA VAL A 325 11.55 -14.98 0.07
C VAL A 325 11.97 -14.08 1.23
N GLY A 326 11.43 -12.87 1.32
CA GLY A 326 11.68 -11.97 2.45
C GLY A 326 11.23 -12.59 3.77
N ARG A 327 11.83 -12.16 4.88
CA ARG A 327 11.54 -12.67 6.22
C ARG A 327 11.57 -14.22 6.27
N ASP A 328 12.57 -14.80 5.64
CA ASP A 328 12.76 -16.26 5.56
C ASP A 328 11.54 -17.02 5.01
N GLY A 329 10.93 -16.47 3.94
CA GLY A 329 9.79 -17.05 3.23
C GLY A 329 8.42 -16.64 3.76
N LYS A 330 8.34 -15.82 4.84
CA LYS A 330 7.06 -15.26 5.32
C LYS A 330 6.61 -14.06 4.48
N GLY A 331 7.54 -13.46 3.74
CA GLY A 331 7.34 -12.30 2.90
C GLY A 331 7.54 -10.98 3.65
N SER A 332 8.23 -10.06 3.01
CA SER A 332 8.38 -8.67 3.45
C SER A 332 7.03 -7.97 3.46
N ILE A 333 6.81 -7.08 4.41
CA ILE A 333 5.59 -6.27 4.51
C ILE A 333 5.88 -4.88 3.96
N PHE A 334 5.13 -4.48 2.94
CA PHE A 334 5.25 -3.17 2.31
C PHE A 334 4.05 -2.30 2.69
N VAL A 335 4.29 -1.21 3.40
CA VAL A 335 3.27 -0.23 3.82
C VAL A 335 3.41 1.02 2.96
N TRP A 336 2.31 1.49 2.39
CA TRP A 336 2.32 2.58 1.42
C TRP A 336 1.28 3.64 1.73
N ALA A 337 1.67 4.92 1.64
CA ALA A 337 0.76 6.05 1.74
C ALA A 337 -0.18 6.11 0.52
N SER A 338 -1.48 6.37 0.71
CA SER A 338 -2.47 6.26 -0.38
C SER A 338 -2.45 7.42 -1.38
N GLY A 339 -1.96 8.60 -1.02
CA GLY A 339 -1.89 9.77 -1.93
C GLY A 339 -2.57 11.01 -1.38
N ASN A 340 -2.16 12.19 -1.90
CA ASN A 340 -2.58 13.51 -1.42
C ASN A 340 -3.23 14.38 -2.52
N GLY A 341 -3.64 13.80 -3.63
CA GLY A 341 -4.21 14.53 -4.78
C GLY A 341 -5.72 14.79 -4.69
N GLY A 342 -6.38 14.56 -3.54
CA GLY A 342 -7.84 14.69 -3.41
C GLY A 342 -8.40 16.04 -3.84
N SER A 343 -7.71 17.17 -3.53
CA SER A 343 -8.10 18.51 -3.98
C SER A 343 -8.04 18.69 -5.50
N ARG A 344 -7.24 17.89 -6.18
CA ARG A 344 -7.13 17.84 -7.65
C ARG A 344 -8.02 16.77 -8.28
N GLN A 345 -8.86 16.15 -7.45
CA GLN A 345 -9.72 15.02 -7.83
C GLN A 345 -8.89 13.87 -8.44
N ASP A 346 -7.72 13.62 -7.86
CA ASP A 346 -6.90 12.45 -8.17
C ASP A 346 -7.46 11.18 -7.52
N SER A 347 -6.97 10.06 -7.97
CA SER A 347 -7.33 8.75 -7.44
C SER A 347 -6.13 7.84 -7.34
N CYS A 348 -5.92 7.25 -6.19
CA CYS A 348 -4.90 6.24 -5.95
C CYS A 348 -5.04 4.98 -6.84
N SER A 349 -6.12 4.86 -7.60
CA SER A 349 -6.22 3.86 -8.68
C SER A 349 -5.29 4.14 -9.87
N ALA A 350 -4.78 5.36 -10.00
CA ALA A 350 -3.80 5.77 -11.01
C ALA A 350 -2.34 5.62 -10.54
N ASP A 351 -2.14 5.16 -9.32
CA ASP A 351 -0.84 4.86 -8.71
C ASP A 351 -0.62 3.35 -8.64
N GLY A 352 0.40 2.85 -9.34
CA GLY A 352 0.73 1.42 -9.40
C GLY A 352 1.35 0.86 -8.12
N TYR A 353 1.76 1.68 -7.15
CA TYR A 353 2.21 1.22 -5.83
C TYR A 353 1.03 0.91 -4.93
N THR A 354 0.04 1.79 -4.88
CA THR A 354 -1.19 1.60 -4.09
C THR A 354 -2.10 0.53 -4.68
N THR A 355 -2.03 0.28 -6.00
CA THR A 355 -2.77 -0.79 -6.69
C THR A 355 -1.98 -2.10 -6.81
N SER A 356 -0.83 -2.22 -6.15
CA SER A 356 -0.10 -3.47 -6.03
C SER A 356 -0.77 -4.41 -5.02
N VAL A 357 -0.93 -5.68 -5.35
CA VAL A 357 -1.42 -6.71 -4.40
C VAL A 357 -0.46 -6.94 -3.22
N TYR A 358 0.79 -6.50 -3.36
CA TYR A 358 1.86 -6.72 -2.39
C TYR A 358 1.95 -5.62 -1.34
N THR A 359 1.26 -4.49 -1.51
CA THR A 359 1.31 -3.35 -0.61
C THR A 359 0.06 -3.23 0.24
N LEU A 360 0.23 -2.74 1.47
CA LEU A 360 -0.88 -2.26 2.30
C LEU A 360 -1.01 -0.75 2.06
N SER A 361 -1.99 -0.35 1.26
CA SER A 361 -2.31 1.06 1.03
C SER A 361 -3.09 1.62 2.20
N VAL A 362 -2.55 2.66 2.85
CA VAL A 362 -3.07 3.28 4.08
C VAL A 362 -3.49 4.71 3.80
N SER A 363 -4.71 5.05 4.18
CA SER A 363 -5.27 6.39 4.05
C SER A 363 -5.26 7.17 5.37
N SER A 364 -5.82 8.38 5.35
CA SER A 364 -5.80 9.31 6.48
C SER A 364 -7.20 9.67 6.96
N ALA A 365 -7.34 9.87 8.29
CA ALA A 365 -8.50 10.51 8.92
C ALA A 365 -8.04 11.67 9.82
N THR A 366 -8.88 12.69 9.97
CA THR A 366 -8.59 13.86 10.81
C THR A 366 -8.96 13.61 12.28
N ILE A 367 -8.52 14.50 13.16
CA ILE A 367 -8.93 14.50 14.59
C ILE A 367 -10.45 14.52 14.78
N ASP A 368 -11.22 15.09 13.83
CA ASP A 368 -12.67 15.13 13.82
C ASP A 368 -13.30 13.87 13.19
N ASN A 369 -12.51 12.84 12.94
CA ASN A 369 -12.95 11.60 12.28
C ASN A 369 -13.53 11.86 10.87
N ARG A 370 -12.97 12.82 10.13
CA ARG A 370 -13.38 13.19 8.78
C ARG A 370 -12.31 12.86 7.76
N SER A 371 -12.74 12.84 6.50
CA SER A 371 -11.83 12.81 5.37
C SER A 371 -11.07 14.14 5.28
N PRO A 372 -9.73 14.15 5.29
CA PRO A 372 -9.00 15.38 4.99
C PRO A 372 -9.15 15.77 3.52
N TRP A 373 -8.95 17.04 3.22
CA TRP A 373 -9.15 17.62 1.89
C TRP A 373 -8.23 17.06 0.79
N TYR A 374 -7.08 16.55 1.19
CA TYR A 374 -6.09 15.97 0.28
C TYR A 374 -6.33 14.49 -0.03
N LEU A 375 -7.23 13.82 0.68
CA LEU A 375 -7.37 12.36 0.60
C LEU A 375 -7.95 11.91 -0.73
N GLU A 376 -7.29 10.93 -1.33
CA GLU A 376 -7.73 10.26 -2.54
C GLU A 376 -8.69 9.09 -2.27
N GLU A 377 -9.47 8.75 -3.28
CA GLU A 377 -10.40 7.62 -3.23
C GLU A 377 -9.95 6.51 -4.18
N CYS A 378 -9.81 5.29 -3.66
CA CYS A 378 -9.61 4.11 -4.49
C CYS A 378 -10.04 2.81 -3.78
N PRO A 379 -10.36 1.76 -4.54
CA PRO A 379 -10.81 0.49 -3.98
C PRO A 379 -9.66 -0.38 -3.44
N SER A 380 -8.42 0.04 -3.58
CA SER A 380 -7.24 -0.67 -3.07
C SER A 380 -6.84 -0.29 -1.64
N THR A 381 -7.41 0.79 -1.08
CA THR A 381 -7.17 1.20 0.31
C THR A 381 -7.68 0.14 1.28
N ILE A 382 -6.79 -0.34 2.17
CA ILE A 382 -7.14 -1.43 3.10
C ILE A 382 -7.60 -0.90 4.46
N ALA A 383 -6.95 0.14 4.98
CA ALA A 383 -7.26 0.73 6.29
C ALA A 383 -6.78 2.19 6.36
N THR A 384 -7.06 2.82 7.49
CA THR A 384 -6.81 4.24 7.76
C THR A 384 -6.09 4.40 9.09
N THR A 385 -5.21 5.40 9.19
CA THR A 385 -4.71 5.93 10.46
C THR A 385 -5.03 7.42 10.57
N TYR A 386 -4.73 8.03 11.71
CA TYR A 386 -4.91 9.46 11.87
C TYR A 386 -3.79 10.28 11.20
N SER A 387 -4.14 11.47 10.72
CA SER A 387 -3.24 12.50 10.25
C SER A 387 -3.88 13.89 10.41
N SER A 388 -3.18 14.94 10.01
CA SER A 388 -3.67 16.32 10.08
C SER A 388 -4.68 16.64 8.99
N ALA A 389 -5.50 17.66 9.21
CA ALA A 389 -6.42 18.22 8.21
C ALA A 389 -6.02 19.58 7.68
N ASN A 390 -5.83 20.57 8.56
CA ASN A 390 -5.56 21.96 8.21
C ASN A 390 -4.77 22.67 9.33
N MET A 391 -4.39 23.93 9.10
CA MET A 391 -3.60 24.73 10.06
C MET A 391 -4.24 24.96 11.44
N ASN A 392 -5.55 24.81 11.54
CA ASN A 392 -6.30 25.08 12.78
C ASN A 392 -6.49 23.82 13.63
N GLN A 393 -6.01 22.67 13.17
CA GLN A 393 -6.11 21.39 13.88
C GLN A 393 -4.73 20.85 14.23
N PRO A 394 -4.61 20.12 15.35
CA PRO A 394 -3.35 19.46 15.71
C PRO A 394 -2.90 18.51 14.58
N ALA A 395 -1.65 18.64 14.17
CA ALA A 395 -1.01 17.72 13.25
C ALA A 395 -0.31 16.58 14.00
N VAL A 396 0.40 15.72 13.26
CA VAL A 396 1.14 14.62 13.86
C VAL A 396 2.46 15.15 14.44
N VAL A 397 2.78 14.68 15.63
CA VAL A 397 3.96 15.04 16.41
C VAL A 397 5.03 13.98 16.23
N THR A 398 6.26 14.40 15.89
CA THR A 398 7.38 13.48 15.68
C THR A 398 8.72 14.20 15.85
N VAL A 399 9.82 13.53 15.59
CA VAL A 399 11.18 14.09 15.52
C VAL A 399 11.34 14.98 14.28
N ASP A 400 12.36 15.83 14.25
CA ASP A 400 12.72 16.67 13.11
C ASP A 400 14.24 16.89 13.02
N VAL A 401 14.73 17.30 11.89
CA VAL A 401 16.14 17.67 11.70
C VAL A 401 16.36 19.19 11.90
N PRO A 402 17.53 19.59 12.39
CA PRO A 402 18.57 18.80 13.05
C PRO A 402 18.24 18.58 14.55
N HIS A 403 18.20 17.34 15.01
CA HIS A 403 17.97 16.96 16.41
C HIS A 403 16.76 17.65 17.07
N GLY A 404 15.73 17.96 16.29
CA GLY A 404 14.56 18.70 16.72
C GLY A 404 13.32 17.84 16.89
N CYS A 405 12.21 18.51 17.20
CA CYS A 405 10.88 17.91 17.23
C CYS A 405 9.92 18.76 16.40
N THR A 406 8.92 18.17 15.79
CA THR A 406 7.89 18.89 15.04
C THR A 406 6.49 18.56 15.54
N ARG A 407 5.57 19.53 15.33
CA ARG A 407 4.11 19.39 15.52
C ARG A 407 3.35 19.54 14.21
N SER A 408 4.04 19.35 13.08
CA SER A 408 3.50 19.72 11.77
C SER A 408 3.76 18.65 10.69
N HIS A 409 3.86 17.38 11.07
CA HIS A 409 3.90 16.31 10.07
C HIS A 409 2.48 16.02 9.55
N THR A 410 2.33 15.81 8.23
CA THR A 410 1.04 15.93 7.53
C THR A 410 0.88 14.90 6.44
N GLY A 411 -0.33 14.86 5.84
CA GLY A 411 -0.61 14.04 4.66
C GLY A 411 -0.76 12.56 4.97
N THR A 412 -0.90 11.77 3.92
CA THR A 412 -0.86 10.30 4.03
C THR A 412 0.55 9.81 4.36
N SER A 413 1.57 10.69 4.24
CA SER A 413 2.93 10.45 4.71
C SER A 413 3.05 10.17 6.20
N ALA A 414 2.23 10.80 7.04
CA ALA A 414 2.17 10.51 8.47
C ALA A 414 1.35 9.23 8.76
N SER A 415 0.42 8.87 7.89
CA SER A 415 -0.43 7.69 8.10
C SER A 415 0.29 6.37 7.86
N ALA A 416 1.12 6.28 6.86
CA ALA A 416 1.83 5.04 6.53
C ALA A 416 2.82 4.61 7.64
N PRO A 417 3.67 5.47 8.21
CA PRO A 417 4.56 5.08 9.30
C PRO A 417 3.82 4.72 10.59
N LEU A 418 2.72 5.41 10.94
CA LEU A 418 1.88 5.00 12.06
C LEU A 418 1.33 3.57 11.86
N ALA A 419 0.88 3.25 10.65
CA ALA A 419 0.44 1.89 10.31
C ALA A 419 1.60 0.88 10.38
N ALA A 420 2.79 1.23 9.89
CA ALA A 420 3.98 0.39 9.99
C ALA A 420 4.35 0.09 11.45
N GLY A 421 4.25 1.07 12.33
CA GLY A 421 4.43 0.90 13.77
C GLY A 421 3.38 -0.06 14.38
N ILE A 422 2.10 0.09 14.04
CA ILE A 422 1.01 -0.80 14.50
C ILE A 422 1.27 -2.24 14.02
N ILE A 423 1.70 -2.42 12.79
CA ILE A 423 2.07 -3.72 12.22
C ILE A 423 3.27 -4.33 12.96
N ALA A 424 4.25 -3.50 13.36
CA ALA A 424 5.40 -3.97 14.15
C ALA A 424 4.98 -4.53 15.51
N LEU A 425 3.97 -3.94 16.18
CA LEU A 425 3.41 -4.48 17.42
C LEU A 425 2.82 -5.89 17.22
N ALA A 426 2.12 -6.11 16.11
CA ALA A 426 1.56 -7.43 15.77
C ALA A 426 2.63 -8.45 15.41
N LEU A 427 3.71 -8.05 14.75
CA LEU A 427 4.84 -8.94 14.44
C LEU A 427 5.61 -9.32 15.71
N GLU A 428 5.76 -8.43 16.70
CA GLU A 428 6.30 -8.82 18.01
C GLU A 428 5.42 -9.89 18.67
N ALA A 429 4.10 -9.73 18.58
CA ALA A 429 3.15 -10.69 19.16
C ALA A 429 3.17 -12.06 18.42
N ASN A 430 3.41 -12.06 17.12
CA ASN A 430 3.50 -13.28 16.32
C ASN A 430 4.42 -13.10 15.12
N GLN A 431 5.69 -13.48 15.27
CA GLN A 431 6.71 -13.40 14.22
C GLN A 431 6.49 -14.36 13.04
N ASN A 432 5.55 -15.31 13.16
CA ASN A 432 5.25 -16.26 12.09
C ASN A 432 4.23 -15.73 11.07
N LEU A 433 3.65 -14.56 11.30
CA LEU A 433 2.71 -13.95 10.37
C LEU A 433 3.38 -13.70 9.00
N THR A 434 2.71 -14.17 7.97
CA THR A 434 3.08 -13.87 6.58
C THR A 434 2.59 -12.48 6.19
N TRP A 435 3.07 -11.97 5.06
CA TRP A 435 2.59 -10.71 4.51
C TRP A 435 1.07 -10.73 4.23
N ARG A 436 0.50 -11.89 3.81
CA ARG A 436 -0.95 -12.05 3.61
C ARG A 436 -1.71 -12.14 4.93
N ASP A 437 -1.17 -12.86 5.92
CA ASP A 437 -1.75 -12.88 7.26
C ASP A 437 -1.94 -11.47 7.79
N MET A 438 -0.92 -10.61 7.60
CA MET A 438 -0.99 -9.22 8.05
C MET A 438 -2.12 -8.44 7.36
N GLN A 439 -2.29 -8.59 6.04
CA GLN A 439 -3.42 -7.96 5.34
C GLN A 439 -4.77 -8.44 5.88
N HIS A 440 -4.92 -9.75 6.10
CA HIS A 440 -6.14 -10.32 6.71
C HIS A 440 -6.41 -9.78 8.11
N ILE A 441 -5.39 -9.67 8.95
CA ILE A 441 -5.54 -9.20 10.33
C ILE A 441 -5.91 -7.71 10.33
N VAL A 442 -5.23 -6.88 9.52
CA VAL A 442 -5.51 -5.44 9.42
C VAL A 442 -6.96 -5.18 9.05
N LEU A 443 -7.45 -5.78 7.96
CA LEU A 443 -8.84 -5.52 7.54
C LEU A 443 -9.89 -6.07 8.52
N ARG A 444 -9.57 -7.12 9.29
CA ARG A 444 -10.50 -7.73 10.25
C ARG A 444 -10.59 -6.95 11.55
N THR A 445 -9.54 -6.21 11.90
CA THR A 445 -9.45 -5.45 13.15
C THR A 445 -9.65 -3.95 12.96
N ALA A 446 -9.65 -3.48 11.71
CA ALA A 446 -9.95 -2.09 11.41
C ALA A 446 -11.34 -1.70 11.94
N ASN A 447 -11.42 -0.56 12.63
CA ASN A 447 -12.61 -0.07 13.30
C ASN A 447 -13.31 1.01 12.45
N PRO A 448 -14.45 0.74 11.81
CA PRO A 448 -15.18 1.73 11.04
C PRO A 448 -15.93 2.77 11.90
N VAL A 449 -16.17 2.47 13.17
CA VAL A 449 -17.07 3.23 14.05
C VAL A 449 -16.74 4.73 14.14
N PRO A 450 -15.48 5.16 14.36
CA PRO A 450 -15.15 6.58 14.38
C PRO A 450 -15.51 7.31 13.09
N LEU A 451 -15.48 6.60 11.96
CA LEU A 451 -15.57 7.15 10.61
C LEU A 451 -16.96 7.05 9.98
N LEU A 452 -17.95 6.44 10.66
CA LEU A 452 -19.28 6.19 10.11
C LEU A 452 -20.07 7.43 9.70
N ASN A 453 -19.72 8.60 10.24
CA ASN A 453 -20.36 9.88 9.87
C ASN A 453 -19.88 10.41 8.49
N ASN A 454 -18.92 9.75 7.84
CA ASN A 454 -18.53 10.06 6.46
C ASN A 454 -19.42 9.28 5.48
N PRO A 455 -19.75 9.86 4.32
CA PRO A 455 -20.54 9.16 3.31
C PRO A 455 -19.74 8.04 2.64
N GLY A 456 -20.44 7.13 1.96
CA GLY A 456 -19.81 6.12 1.09
C GLY A 456 -19.52 4.79 1.76
N TRP A 457 -19.99 4.52 2.97
CA TRP A 457 -19.90 3.20 3.60
C TRP A 457 -20.87 2.20 2.95
N VAL A 458 -20.36 1.04 2.59
CA VAL A 458 -21.08 -0.04 1.90
C VAL A 458 -20.69 -1.38 2.54
N ILE A 459 -21.62 -2.34 2.52
CA ILE A 459 -21.36 -3.72 2.93
C ILE A 459 -21.12 -4.57 1.68
N ASN A 460 -20.02 -5.35 1.69
CA ASN A 460 -19.73 -6.27 0.61
C ASN A 460 -20.53 -7.59 0.73
N GLY A 461 -20.45 -8.43 -0.30
CA GLY A 461 -21.16 -9.71 -0.32
C GLY A 461 -20.72 -10.74 0.73
N ALA A 462 -19.61 -10.50 1.43
CA ALA A 462 -19.16 -11.27 2.58
C ALA A 462 -19.58 -10.65 3.93
N GLY A 463 -20.41 -9.59 3.91
CA GLY A 463 -20.91 -8.91 5.11
C GLY A 463 -19.93 -7.92 5.75
N ARG A 464 -18.84 -7.52 5.06
CA ARG A 464 -17.83 -6.59 5.59
C ARG A 464 -18.14 -5.16 5.18
N LEU A 465 -18.12 -4.25 6.15
CA LEU A 465 -18.29 -2.81 5.93
C LEU A 465 -16.98 -2.22 5.39
N PHE A 466 -17.05 -1.43 4.32
CA PHE A 466 -15.90 -0.76 3.72
C PHE A 466 -16.26 0.62 3.15
N ASN A 467 -15.25 1.43 2.88
CA ASN A 467 -15.37 2.74 2.27
C ASN A 467 -14.16 2.98 1.33
N SER A 468 -14.37 3.61 0.17
CA SER A 468 -13.29 3.86 -0.80
C SER A 468 -12.24 4.88 -0.31
N LYS A 469 -12.55 5.69 0.72
CA LYS A 469 -11.62 6.62 1.37
C LYS A 469 -10.87 5.97 2.52
N PHE A 470 -11.55 5.11 3.29
CA PHE A 470 -11.06 4.64 4.58
C PHE A 470 -10.80 3.14 4.66
N GLY A 471 -10.93 2.42 3.54
CA GLY A 471 -10.83 0.98 3.53
C GLY A 471 -11.84 0.33 4.48
N TYR A 472 -11.38 -0.56 5.35
CA TYR A 472 -12.21 -1.23 6.34
C TYR A 472 -12.36 -0.47 7.65
N GLY A 473 -11.69 0.69 7.81
CA GLY A 473 -11.79 1.58 8.95
C GLY A 473 -10.45 1.99 9.56
N LEU A 474 -10.51 2.60 10.73
CA LEU A 474 -9.35 3.03 11.49
C LEU A 474 -8.59 1.82 12.05
N MET A 475 -7.27 1.79 11.92
CA MET A 475 -6.45 0.73 12.51
C MET A 475 -6.56 0.76 14.04
N ASP A 476 -6.75 -0.42 14.62
CA ASP A 476 -6.83 -0.66 16.07
C ASP A 476 -5.69 -1.59 16.50
N ALA A 477 -4.66 -1.01 17.12
CA ALA A 477 -3.46 -1.75 17.48
C ALA A 477 -3.72 -2.82 18.56
N GLY A 478 -4.58 -2.53 19.53
CA GLY A 478 -4.94 -3.49 20.57
C GLY A 478 -5.70 -4.70 20.04
N ALA A 479 -6.65 -4.48 19.14
CA ALA A 479 -7.38 -5.56 18.47
C ALA A 479 -6.45 -6.36 17.52
N LEU A 480 -5.57 -5.67 16.81
CA LEU A 480 -4.62 -6.27 15.87
C LEU A 480 -3.65 -7.21 16.60
N VAL A 481 -3.05 -6.79 17.71
CA VAL A 481 -2.16 -7.61 18.55
C VAL A 481 -2.91 -8.83 19.10
N LYS A 482 -4.11 -8.64 19.65
CA LYS A 482 -4.91 -9.75 20.18
C LYS A 482 -5.23 -10.80 19.13
N LEU A 483 -5.59 -10.36 17.92
CA LEU A 483 -5.86 -11.30 16.82
C LEU A 483 -4.58 -11.98 16.32
N ALA A 484 -3.45 -11.26 16.27
CA ALA A 484 -2.15 -11.81 15.89
C ALA A 484 -1.72 -12.97 16.78
N LEU A 485 -1.94 -12.89 18.09
CA LEU A 485 -1.59 -13.92 19.08
C LEU A 485 -2.25 -15.28 18.81
N ILE A 486 -3.45 -15.29 18.28
CA ILE A 486 -4.25 -16.51 18.05
C ILE A 486 -4.38 -16.87 16.56
N TRP A 487 -3.76 -16.06 15.67
CA TRP A 487 -3.90 -16.21 14.24
C TRP A 487 -3.24 -17.51 13.73
N LYS A 488 -3.93 -18.20 12.85
CA LYS A 488 -3.38 -19.29 12.07
C LYS A 488 -3.08 -18.81 10.66
N THR A 489 -1.91 -19.15 10.14
CA THR A 489 -1.52 -18.78 8.78
C THR A 489 -2.58 -19.16 7.76
N VAL A 490 -2.93 -18.20 6.91
CA VAL A 490 -3.92 -18.39 5.85
C VAL A 490 -3.50 -19.48 4.86
N PRO A 491 -4.46 -20.21 4.24
CA PRO A 491 -4.15 -21.21 3.21
C PRO A 491 -3.37 -20.62 2.03
N GLU A 492 -2.77 -21.48 1.23
CA GLU A 492 -2.03 -21.11 0.02
C GLU A 492 -2.90 -20.24 -0.91
N GLN A 493 -2.31 -19.16 -1.44
CA GLN A 493 -2.97 -18.29 -2.40
C GLN A 493 -2.97 -18.92 -3.78
N HIS A 494 -4.12 -18.87 -4.43
CA HIS A 494 -4.32 -19.24 -5.82
C HIS A 494 -4.73 -18.03 -6.64
N ILE A 495 -4.43 -18.05 -7.94
CA ILE A 495 -4.76 -16.98 -8.87
C ILE A 495 -5.54 -17.58 -10.04
N CYS A 496 -6.71 -17.03 -10.30
CA CYS A 496 -7.52 -17.35 -11.48
C CYS A 496 -7.56 -16.17 -12.42
N THR A 497 -7.30 -16.39 -13.69
CA THR A 497 -7.36 -15.36 -14.72
C THR A 497 -8.47 -15.68 -15.71
N TYR A 498 -9.31 -14.69 -15.97
CA TYR A 498 -10.38 -14.76 -16.97
C TYR A 498 -10.21 -13.63 -17.97
N GLU A 499 -10.20 -13.99 -19.25
CA GLU A 499 -10.08 -13.02 -20.34
C GLU A 499 -11.43 -12.79 -21.00
N TYR A 500 -11.86 -11.54 -21.09
CA TYR A 500 -13.04 -11.18 -21.85
C TYR A 500 -12.71 -11.10 -23.34
N LYS A 501 -13.33 -11.97 -24.13
CA LYS A 501 -13.18 -11.96 -25.60
C LYS A 501 -14.24 -11.05 -26.19
N LEU A 502 -13.82 -9.91 -26.72
CA LEU A 502 -14.69 -8.98 -27.43
C LEU A 502 -15.19 -9.62 -28.73
N GLU A 503 -16.51 -9.62 -28.92
CA GLU A 503 -17.12 -9.90 -30.21
C GLU A 503 -16.82 -8.75 -31.19
N LYS A 504 -16.78 -9.08 -32.47
CA LYS A 504 -16.50 -8.06 -33.50
C LYS A 504 -17.56 -6.93 -33.49
N PRO A 505 -17.20 -5.64 -33.71
CA PRO A 505 -15.84 -5.16 -34.05
C PRO A 505 -14.91 -5.11 -32.84
N ASN A 506 -13.65 -5.53 -33.04
CA ASN A 506 -12.57 -5.36 -32.08
C ASN A 506 -11.43 -4.54 -32.74
N PRO A 507 -11.04 -3.36 -32.21
CA PRO A 507 -11.58 -2.73 -31.00
C PRO A 507 -13.01 -2.19 -31.16
N ARG A 508 -13.78 -2.15 -30.07
CA ARG A 508 -15.12 -1.62 -30.05
C ARG A 508 -15.09 -0.09 -29.98
N PRO A 509 -15.69 0.63 -30.94
CA PRO A 509 -15.74 2.09 -30.89
C PRO A 509 -16.66 2.55 -29.73
N ILE A 510 -16.23 3.64 -29.08
CA ILE A 510 -16.97 4.35 -28.03
C ILE A 510 -17.06 5.83 -28.40
N THR A 511 -18.24 6.43 -28.24
CA THR A 511 -18.50 7.81 -28.70
C THR A 511 -19.24 8.60 -27.65
N GLY A 512 -18.76 9.79 -27.34
CA GLY A 512 -19.43 10.78 -26.51
C GLY A 512 -19.78 10.32 -25.09
N SER A 513 -20.98 10.69 -24.65
CA SER A 513 -21.56 10.15 -23.41
C SER A 513 -22.07 8.74 -23.68
N PHE A 514 -21.48 7.75 -23.00
CA PHE A 514 -21.85 6.34 -23.14
C PHE A 514 -21.80 5.62 -21.81
N GLN A 515 -22.53 4.52 -21.73
CA GLN A 515 -22.39 3.49 -20.70
C GLN A 515 -22.41 2.13 -21.37
N MET A 516 -21.43 1.30 -21.07
CA MET A 516 -21.32 -0.07 -21.58
C MET A 516 -21.04 -1.04 -20.44
N ASN A 517 -21.66 -2.20 -20.50
CA ASN A 517 -21.46 -3.30 -19.58
C ASN A 517 -20.79 -4.48 -20.31
N PHE A 518 -19.75 -5.02 -19.71
CA PHE A 518 -19.03 -6.18 -20.18
C PHE A 518 -19.09 -7.26 -19.11
N SER A 519 -19.92 -8.27 -19.30
CA SER A 519 -20.16 -9.32 -18.31
C SER A 519 -19.34 -10.56 -18.62
N LEU A 520 -18.79 -11.17 -17.58
CA LEU A 520 -17.92 -12.35 -17.63
C LEU A 520 -18.38 -13.35 -16.56
N GLU A 521 -18.73 -14.55 -16.99
CA GLU A 521 -19.13 -15.61 -16.05
C GLU A 521 -17.90 -16.34 -15.50
N VAL A 522 -17.85 -16.47 -14.18
CA VAL A 522 -16.79 -17.14 -13.43
C VAL A 522 -17.35 -18.40 -12.80
N GLY A 523 -16.93 -19.57 -13.28
CA GLY A 523 -17.39 -20.88 -12.77
C GLY A 523 -16.45 -21.52 -11.74
N GLY A 524 -15.24 -21.04 -11.66
CA GLY A 524 -14.11 -21.58 -10.90
C GLY A 524 -12.84 -21.45 -11.73
N CYS A 525 -11.67 -21.77 -11.18
CA CYS A 525 -10.44 -21.78 -11.97
C CYS A 525 -10.49 -22.88 -13.03
N GLU A 526 -10.25 -22.56 -14.30
CA GLU A 526 -10.20 -23.55 -15.39
C GLU A 526 -9.02 -24.51 -15.26
N SER A 527 -7.96 -24.09 -14.57
CA SER A 527 -6.75 -24.89 -14.35
C SER A 527 -6.25 -24.79 -12.90
N GLY A 528 -6.27 -25.89 -12.18
CA GLY A 528 -5.66 -25.98 -10.85
C GLY A 528 -6.65 -25.84 -9.68
N THR A 529 -6.16 -25.34 -8.54
CA THR A 529 -6.94 -25.19 -7.32
C THR A 529 -7.89 -23.99 -7.43
N PRO A 530 -9.17 -24.15 -7.07
CA PRO A 530 -10.14 -23.05 -7.19
C PRO A 530 -9.85 -21.93 -6.18
N VAL A 531 -10.24 -20.71 -6.54
CA VAL A 531 -10.42 -19.60 -5.61
C VAL A 531 -11.87 -19.57 -5.20
N LEU A 532 -12.14 -19.74 -3.90
CA LEU A 532 -13.49 -19.71 -3.34
C LEU A 532 -13.67 -18.57 -2.33
N TYR A 533 -12.57 -18.06 -1.78
CA TYR A 533 -12.55 -16.95 -0.83
C TYR A 533 -11.60 -15.87 -1.38
N LEU A 534 -12.17 -14.77 -1.83
CA LEU A 534 -11.42 -13.67 -2.43
C LEU A 534 -10.54 -12.95 -1.42
N GLU A 535 -9.37 -12.55 -1.87
CA GLU A 535 -8.48 -11.56 -1.25
C GLU A 535 -8.44 -10.31 -2.12
N HIS A 536 -7.71 -10.35 -3.22
CA HIS A 536 -7.56 -9.25 -4.16
C HIS A 536 -8.28 -9.56 -5.48
N VAL A 537 -8.83 -8.53 -6.08
CA VAL A 537 -9.37 -8.58 -7.44
C VAL A 537 -8.70 -7.53 -8.29
N GLN A 538 -8.09 -7.93 -9.40
CA GLN A 538 -7.52 -6.99 -10.37
C GLN A 538 -8.25 -7.06 -11.70
N VAL A 539 -8.47 -5.89 -12.28
CA VAL A 539 -8.94 -5.72 -13.65
C VAL A 539 -7.82 -5.12 -14.48
N LEU A 540 -7.38 -5.86 -15.50
CA LEU A 540 -6.49 -5.33 -16.53
C LEU A 540 -7.36 -4.84 -17.69
N ALA A 541 -7.39 -3.56 -17.97
CA ALA A 541 -8.20 -2.99 -19.04
C ALA A 541 -7.36 -2.22 -20.05
N THR A 542 -7.73 -2.30 -21.32
CA THR A 542 -7.12 -1.55 -22.43
C THR A 542 -8.17 -0.73 -23.17
N PHE A 543 -7.99 0.58 -23.17
CA PHE A 543 -8.85 1.48 -23.93
C PHE A 543 -8.14 2.79 -24.27
N ARG A 544 -8.64 3.48 -25.32
CA ARG A 544 -8.28 4.84 -25.69
C ARG A 544 -9.52 5.71 -25.65
N PHE A 545 -9.38 6.97 -25.24
CA PHE A 545 -10.48 7.94 -25.22
C PHE A 545 -9.91 9.34 -25.34
N GLY A 546 -10.62 10.23 -26.05
CA GLY A 546 -10.13 11.57 -26.36
C GLY A 546 -9.77 12.45 -25.17
N LYS A 547 -10.38 12.19 -23.99
CA LYS A 547 -9.96 12.72 -22.69
C LYS A 547 -10.09 11.60 -21.66
N ARG A 548 -8.96 11.01 -21.24
CA ARG A 548 -8.94 9.85 -20.34
C ARG A 548 -9.66 10.13 -19.01
N GLY A 549 -9.55 11.34 -18.49
CA GLY A 549 -10.16 11.75 -17.23
C GLY A 549 -11.71 11.82 -17.25
N ASP A 550 -12.35 11.73 -18.41
CA ASP A 550 -13.81 11.64 -18.51
C ASP A 550 -14.32 10.20 -18.36
N LEU A 551 -13.43 9.21 -18.23
CA LEU A 551 -13.83 7.81 -18.08
C LEU A 551 -14.03 7.45 -16.61
N LYS A 552 -15.04 6.61 -16.36
CA LYS A 552 -15.31 5.96 -15.09
C LYS A 552 -15.42 4.45 -15.31
N LEU A 553 -14.76 3.67 -14.48
CA LEU A 553 -14.81 2.21 -14.47
C LEU A 553 -15.39 1.74 -13.15
N THR A 554 -16.43 0.89 -13.22
CA THR A 554 -17.02 0.26 -12.03
C THR A 554 -17.11 -1.25 -12.24
N LEU A 555 -16.60 -2.01 -11.28
CA LEU A 555 -16.70 -3.47 -11.27
C LEU A 555 -17.81 -3.91 -10.31
N PHE A 556 -18.67 -4.80 -10.78
CA PHE A 556 -19.71 -5.43 -9.97
C PHE A 556 -19.37 -6.90 -9.77
N SER A 557 -19.31 -7.34 -8.51
CA SER A 557 -19.14 -8.75 -8.18
C SER A 557 -20.46 -9.53 -8.30
N PRO A 558 -20.42 -10.87 -8.42
CA PRO A 558 -21.60 -11.72 -8.39
C PRO A 558 -22.42 -11.61 -7.09
N ARG A 559 -21.80 -11.13 -6.03
CA ARG A 559 -22.41 -10.94 -4.70
C ARG A 559 -22.96 -9.54 -4.49
N GLY A 560 -22.97 -8.70 -5.55
CA GLY A 560 -23.59 -7.38 -5.55
C GLY A 560 -22.68 -6.25 -5.05
N THR A 561 -21.42 -6.52 -4.75
CA THR A 561 -20.47 -5.46 -4.39
C THR A 561 -20.08 -4.65 -5.61
N SER A 562 -20.17 -3.31 -5.49
CA SER A 562 -19.78 -2.35 -6.51
C SER A 562 -18.48 -1.66 -6.10
N SER A 563 -17.44 -1.80 -6.93
CA SER A 563 -16.13 -1.16 -6.75
C SER A 563 -15.88 -0.17 -7.88
N VAL A 564 -15.74 1.11 -7.55
CA VAL A 564 -15.30 2.14 -8.52
C VAL A 564 -13.80 2.01 -8.71
N LEU A 565 -13.39 1.33 -9.79
CA LEU A 565 -11.99 1.08 -10.09
C LEU A 565 -11.26 2.33 -10.59
N LEU A 566 -11.95 3.21 -11.29
CA LEU A 566 -11.45 4.50 -11.77
C LEU A 566 -12.58 5.51 -11.70
N PRO A 567 -12.55 6.51 -10.82
CA PRO A 567 -13.44 7.64 -10.86
C PRO A 567 -13.03 8.62 -11.98
N PRO A 568 -13.92 9.55 -12.39
CA PRO A 568 -13.52 10.65 -13.27
C PRO A 568 -12.40 11.48 -12.66
N ARG A 569 -11.39 11.84 -13.47
CA ARG A 569 -10.25 12.69 -13.09
C ARG A 569 -10.22 13.92 -14.01
N PRO A 570 -10.91 15.02 -13.68
CA PRO A 570 -11.15 16.14 -14.57
C PRO A 570 -9.92 16.82 -15.13
N GLN A 571 -8.78 16.75 -14.40
CA GLN A 571 -7.48 17.31 -14.79
C GLN A 571 -6.75 16.44 -15.82
N ASP A 572 -7.19 15.19 -16.06
CA ASP A 572 -6.53 14.26 -16.96
C ASP A 572 -7.02 14.44 -18.40
N PHE A 573 -6.32 15.27 -19.15
CA PHE A 573 -6.59 15.54 -20.57
C PHE A 573 -5.87 14.59 -21.53
N ASN A 574 -5.20 13.55 -21.03
CA ASN A 574 -4.46 12.62 -21.85
C ASN A 574 -5.39 11.83 -22.79
N SER A 575 -5.00 11.68 -24.04
CA SER A 575 -5.72 10.93 -25.06
C SER A 575 -5.11 9.56 -25.39
N ASN A 576 -3.94 9.21 -24.85
CA ASN A 576 -3.26 7.94 -25.11
C ASN A 576 -4.02 6.73 -24.54
N GLY A 577 -4.97 6.97 -23.63
CA GLY A 577 -5.80 5.94 -23.01
C GLY A 577 -5.08 5.21 -21.87
N ILE A 578 -5.45 3.95 -21.69
CA ILE A 578 -4.88 3.03 -20.69
C ILE A 578 -4.58 1.70 -21.39
N HIS A 579 -3.43 1.11 -21.06
CA HIS A 579 -3.01 -0.18 -21.62
C HIS A 579 -2.70 -1.17 -20.48
N LYS A 580 -3.54 -2.19 -20.32
CA LYS A 580 -3.42 -3.26 -19.32
C LYS A 580 -3.06 -2.77 -17.91
N TRP A 581 -3.61 -1.62 -17.52
CA TRP A 581 -3.39 -1.09 -16.19
C TRP A 581 -4.06 -1.97 -15.13
N PRO A 582 -3.35 -2.35 -14.04
CA PRO A 582 -3.86 -3.27 -13.04
C PRO A 582 -4.69 -2.52 -11.98
N PHE A 583 -5.94 -2.24 -12.26
CA PHE A 583 -6.86 -1.70 -11.26
C PHE A 583 -7.12 -2.73 -10.16
N LEU A 584 -6.76 -2.41 -8.93
CA LEU A 584 -6.93 -3.29 -7.77
C LEU A 584 -8.18 -2.92 -6.96
N SER A 585 -8.93 -3.93 -6.54
CA SER A 585 -9.93 -3.82 -5.49
C SER A 585 -9.69 -4.83 -4.38
N VAL A 586 -9.77 -4.37 -3.12
CA VAL A 586 -9.84 -5.18 -1.91
C VAL A 586 -11.26 -5.20 -1.32
N GLN A 587 -12.21 -4.53 -1.96
CA GLN A 587 -13.57 -4.33 -1.45
C GLN A 587 -14.43 -5.60 -1.47
N THR A 588 -14.07 -6.59 -2.30
CA THR A 588 -14.74 -7.90 -2.40
C THR A 588 -14.11 -8.97 -1.50
N TRP A 589 -13.29 -8.58 -0.53
CA TRP A 589 -12.56 -9.50 0.33
C TRP A 589 -13.47 -10.47 1.08
N GLY A 590 -13.20 -11.76 0.94
CA GLY A 590 -13.98 -12.83 1.56
C GLY A 590 -15.18 -13.32 0.75
N GLU A 591 -15.50 -12.70 -0.39
CA GLU A 591 -16.62 -13.15 -1.25
C GLU A 591 -16.29 -14.43 -2.00
N ASP A 592 -17.34 -15.18 -2.35
CA ASP A 592 -17.29 -16.26 -3.32
C ASP A 592 -17.29 -15.63 -4.74
N PRO A 593 -16.24 -15.87 -5.55
CA PRO A 593 -16.12 -15.23 -6.86
C PRO A 593 -17.03 -15.81 -7.95
N ARG A 594 -17.68 -16.95 -7.71
CA ARG A 594 -18.44 -17.67 -8.73
C ARG A 594 -19.72 -16.93 -9.10
N GLY A 595 -19.96 -16.77 -10.40
CA GLY A 595 -21.12 -16.11 -10.99
C GLY A 595 -20.73 -14.99 -11.97
N MET A 596 -21.66 -14.09 -12.24
CA MET A 596 -21.51 -13.05 -13.25
C MET A 596 -20.78 -11.82 -12.67
N TRP A 597 -19.59 -11.53 -13.20
CA TRP A 597 -18.88 -10.27 -13.00
C TRP A 597 -19.22 -9.29 -14.12
N THR A 598 -19.40 -8.02 -13.80
CA THR A 598 -19.68 -7.01 -14.81
C THR A 598 -18.76 -5.81 -14.65
N LEU A 599 -17.98 -5.51 -15.69
CA LEU A 599 -17.23 -4.26 -15.81
C LEU A 599 -18.12 -3.25 -16.54
N MET A 600 -18.52 -2.19 -15.85
CA MET A 600 -19.21 -1.05 -16.43
C MET A 600 -18.20 0.04 -16.77
N VAL A 601 -18.20 0.48 -18.03
CA VAL A 601 -17.39 1.59 -18.53
C VAL A 601 -18.31 2.72 -18.92
N GLU A 602 -18.12 3.89 -18.33
CA GLU A 602 -18.95 5.08 -18.53
C GLU A 602 -18.08 6.25 -18.96
N SER A 603 -18.64 7.16 -19.74
CA SER A 603 -18.06 8.48 -20.00
C SER A 603 -18.94 9.57 -19.40
N VAL A 604 -18.36 10.43 -18.58
CA VAL A 604 -19.01 11.63 -18.06
C VAL A 604 -18.82 12.84 -18.97
N SER A 605 -18.24 12.65 -20.17
CA SER A 605 -17.99 13.73 -21.13
C SER A 605 -19.28 14.39 -21.58
N THR A 606 -19.33 15.71 -21.50
CA THR A 606 -20.42 16.52 -22.09
C THR A 606 -20.23 16.74 -23.59
N ASN A 607 -19.04 16.48 -24.13
CA ASN A 607 -18.71 16.62 -25.52
C ASN A 607 -19.05 15.34 -26.32
N ARG A 608 -20.13 15.38 -27.07
CA ARG A 608 -20.61 14.24 -27.90
C ARG A 608 -19.61 13.85 -29.02
N ASN A 609 -18.67 14.71 -29.37
CA ASN A 609 -17.67 14.44 -30.40
C ASN A 609 -16.43 13.75 -29.83
N THR A 610 -16.30 13.62 -28.50
CA THR A 610 -15.23 12.87 -27.87
C THR A 610 -15.47 11.39 -28.14
N GLY A 611 -14.47 10.69 -28.65
CA GLY A 611 -14.57 9.28 -28.98
C GLY A 611 -13.34 8.52 -28.60
N GLY A 612 -13.42 7.20 -28.70
CA GLY A 612 -12.32 6.31 -28.40
C GLY A 612 -12.60 4.87 -28.79
N THR A 613 -11.84 3.96 -28.24
CA THR A 613 -11.94 2.51 -28.50
C THR A 613 -11.72 1.74 -27.19
N PHE A 614 -12.55 0.72 -26.99
CA PHE A 614 -12.33 -0.30 -25.97
C PHE A 614 -11.77 -1.56 -26.64
N HIS A 615 -10.68 -2.11 -26.13
CA HIS A 615 -9.95 -3.22 -26.74
C HIS A 615 -10.19 -4.55 -26.03
N ASP A 616 -9.89 -4.61 -24.74
CA ASP A 616 -9.98 -5.83 -23.93
C ASP A 616 -10.02 -5.53 -22.44
N TRP A 617 -10.40 -6.53 -21.67
CA TRP A 617 -10.15 -6.57 -20.24
C TRP A 617 -9.96 -8.00 -19.75
N SER A 618 -9.24 -8.15 -18.66
CA SER A 618 -9.06 -9.42 -17.98
C SER A 618 -9.33 -9.24 -16.48
N LEU A 619 -9.85 -10.28 -15.87
CA LEU A 619 -10.15 -10.35 -14.44
C LEU A 619 -9.19 -11.35 -13.80
N LEU A 620 -8.43 -10.88 -12.80
CA LEU A 620 -7.55 -11.70 -11.99
C LEU A 620 -8.13 -11.78 -10.58
N LEU A 621 -8.36 -12.98 -10.11
CA LEU A 621 -8.93 -13.29 -8.81
C LEU A 621 -7.87 -13.97 -7.95
N TYR A 622 -7.47 -13.32 -6.88
CA TYR A 622 -6.52 -13.83 -5.90
C TYR A 622 -7.29 -14.29 -4.66
N GLY A 623 -6.93 -15.42 -4.10
CA GLY A 623 -7.59 -15.89 -2.89
C GLY A 623 -7.27 -17.35 -2.57
N THR A 624 -8.11 -17.99 -1.77
CA THR A 624 -7.89 -19.33 -1.24
C THR A 624 -9.03 -20.28 -1.59
N ALA A 625 -8.74 -21.58 -1.58
CA ALA A 625 -9.76 -22.61 -1.74
C ALA A 625 -10.54 -22.88 -0.44
N ASP A 626 -9.88 -22.69 0.69
CA ASP A 626 -10.44 -22.86 2.03
C ASP A 626 -10.61 -21.51 2.74
N PRO A 627 -11.49 -21.42 3.76
CA PRO A 627 -11.62 -20.21 4.57
C PRO A 627 -10.29 -19.79 5.17
N ALA A 628 -10.07 -18.47 5.31
CA ALA A 628 -8.83 -17.92 5.86
C ALA A 628 -8.58 -18.35 7.32
N GLN A 629 -9.66 -18.55 8.09
CA GLN A 629 -9.58 -19.13 9.44
C GLN A 629 -10.54 -20.29 9.59
N PRO A 630 -10.24 -21.28 10.47
CA PRO A 630 -11.06 -22.47 10.62
C PRO A 630 -12.52 -22.21 10.98
N ASN A 631 -12.79 -21.11 11.68
CA ASN A 631 -14.12 -20.70 12.13
C ASN A 631 -14.83 -19.75 11.18
N ASP A 632 -14.20 -19.36 10.08
CA ASP A 632 -14.86 -18.52 9.07
C ASP A 632 -16.01 -19.29 8.40
N PRO A 633 -17.09 -18.61 7.99
CA PRO A 633 -18.19 -19.24 7.26
C PRO A 633 -17.70 -19.93 5.99
N ARG A 634 -18.20 -21.14 5.73
CA ARG A 634 -17.91 -21.83 4.48
C ARG A 634 -18.92 -21.46 3.42
N HIS A 635 -18.44 -21.13 2.23
CA HIS A 635 -19.31 -20.92 1.08
C HIS A 635 -19.97 -22.23 0.65
N PRO A 636 -21.25 -22.21 0.24
CA PRO A 636 -21.94 -23.39 -0.25
C PRO A 636 -21.20 -24.03 -1.43
N SER A 637 -21.12 -25.34 -1.47
CA SER A 637 -20.53 -26.07 -2.60
C SER A 637 -21.31 -25.83 -3.91
N ASN A 638 -22.64 -25.61 -3.82
CA ASN A 638 -23.49 -25.25 -4.94
C ASN A 638 -24.03 -23.83 -4.72
N LEU A 639 -24.03 -23.00 -5.78
CA LEU A 639 -24.68 -21.68 -5.73
C LEU A 639 -26.19 -21.88 -5.50
N PRO A 640 -26.82 -21.23 -4.52
CA PRO A 640 -28.26 -21.18 -4.46
C PRO A 640 -28.79 -20.46 -5.70
N SER A 641 -29.76 -21.04 -6.38
CA SER A 641 -30.57 -20.32 -7.35
C SER A 641 -31.13 -19.06 -6.69
N SER A 642 -30.96 -17.90 -7.33
CA SER A 642 -31.35 -16.55 -6.92
C SER A 642 -32.56 -16.52 -5.96
N GLY A 643 -32.32 -16.55 -4.68
CA GLY A 643 -33.29 -16.39 -3.62
C GLY A 643 -33.04 -15.08 -2.89
N SER A 644 -34.11 -14.39 -2.56
CA SER A 644 -34.24 -13.08 -1.92
C SER A 644 -33.03 -12.64 -1.07
N ILE A 645 -32.40 -11.56 -1.48
CA ILE A 645 -31.37 -10.85 -0.75
C ILE A 645 -32.03 -10.26 0.50
N GLU A 646 -31.62 -10.71 1.69
CA GLU A 646 -31.95 -10.03 2.95
C GLU A 646 -31.53 -8.56 2.90
N SER A 647 -32.32 -7.71 3.55
CA SER A 647 -32.08 -6.27 3.59
C SER A 647 -30.64 -5.96 4.04
N PRO A 648 -29.92 -5.03 3.36
CA PRO A 648 -28.61 -4.58 3.82
C PRO A 648 -28.57 -4.11 5.28
N PHE A 649 -29.73 -3.75 5.82
CA PHE A 649 -29.94 -3.26 7.18
C PHE A 649 -29.81 -4.34 8.26
N ASP A 650 -30.32 -5.53 8.01
CA ASP A 650 -30.24 -6.64 8.96
C ASP A 650 -28.78 -7.11 9.12
N ARG A 651 -27.99 -7.00 8.04
CA ARG A 651 -26.56 -7.33 8.04
C ARG A 651 -25.68 -6.31 8.79
N ILE A 652 -26.05 -5.02 8.82
CA ILE A 652 -25.32 -4.00 9.63
C ILE A 652 -25.46 -4.32 11.10
N THR A 653 -26.69 -4.67 11.53
CA THR A 653 -26.98 -4.99 12.94
C THR A 653 -26.26 -6.27 13.38
N GLU A 654 -26.22 -7.30 12.54
CA GLU A 654 -25.46 -8.53 12.80
C GLU A 654 -23.94 -8.31 12.80
N HIS A 655 -23.41 -7.45 11.92
CA HIS A 655 -21.99 -7.15 11.88
C HIS A 655 -21.54 -6.37 13.13
N ILE A 656 -22.33 -5.40 13.56
CA ILE A 656 -22.08 -4.68 14.83
C ILE A 656 -22.19 -5.66 16.01
N ALA A 657 -23.19 -6.53 16.03
CA ALA A 657 -23.34 -7.55 17.05
C ALA A 657 -22.20 -8.59 17.02
N SER A 658 -21.66 -8.96 15.87
CA SER A 658 -20.51 -9.86 15.76
C SER A 658 -19.21 -9.21 16.26
N GLN A 659 -19.04 -7.91 16.09
CA GLN A 659 -17.94 -7.16 16.73
C GLN A 659 -18.14 -7.05 18.23
N GLU A 660 -19.37 -6.88 18.73
CA GLU A 660 -19.68 -6.93 20.16
C GLU A 660 -19.40 -8.32 20.78
N VAL A 661 -19.63 -9.40 20.06
CA VAL A 661 -19.26 -10.76 20.48
C VAL A 661 -17.73 -10.92 20.55
N MET A 662 -16.99 -10.35 19.62
CA MET A 662 -15.52 -10.32 19.70
C MET A 662 -15.01 -9.51 20.90
N VAL A 663 -15.67 -8.39 21.23
CA VAL A 663 -15.37 -7.58 22.43
C VAL A 663 -15.78 -8.31 23.70
N ALA A 664 -16.90 -9.05 23.72
CA ALA A 664 -17.33 -9.85 24.85
C ALA A 664 -16.40 -11.07 25.09
N PHE A 665 -15.94 -11.72 24.02
CA PHE A 665 -14.98 -12.82 24.10
C PHE A 665 -13.63 -12.35 24.66
N THR A 666 -13.21 -11.12 24.35
CA THR A 666 -12.02 -10.48 24.94
C THR A 666 -12.20 -10.15 26.42
N LYS A 667 -13.42 -9.88 26.89
CA LYS A 667 -13.69 -9.71 28.34
C LYS A 667 -13.57 -11.03 29.11
N GLU A 668 -14.00 -12.14 28.56
CA GLU A 668 -13.85 -13.46 29.19
C GLU A 668 -12.38 -13.91 29.25
N LEU A 669 -11.59 -13.64 28.19
CA LEU A 669 -10.14 -13.91 28.18
C LEU A 669 -9.38 -13.04 29.20
N ASN A 670 -9.74 -11.77 29.36
CA ASN A 670 -9.16 -10.91 30.41
C ASN A 670 -9.50 -11.39 31.83
N CYS A 671 -10.68 -11.99 32.02
CA CYS A 671 -11.06 -12.59 33.30
C CYS A 671 -10.21 -13.84 33.62
N LEU A 672 -9.85 -14.62 32.62
CA LEU A 672 -8.99 -15.80 32.77
C LEU A 672 -7.51 -15.44 33.05
N CYS A 673 -6.99 -14.36 32.43
CA CYS A 673 -5.63 -13.90 32.68
C CYS A 673 -5.43 -13.25 34.04
N THR A 674 -6.45 -12.53 34.57
CA THR A 674 -6.38 -11.93 35.92
C THR A 674 -6.54 -12.95 37.04
N GLY A 675 -7.15 -14.13 36.75
CA GLY A 675 -7.23 -15.25 37.69
C GLY A 675 -5.89 -16.00 37.90
N ALA A 676 -5.03 -16.00 36.91
CA ALA A 676 -3.74 -16.70 36.94
C ALA A 676 -2.62 -15.93 37.67
N GLN A 677 -2.76 -14.62 37.88
CA GLN A 677 -1.78 -13.80 38.63
C GLN A 677 -2.01 -13.79 40.15
N ARG A 678 -3.03 -14.43 40.66
CA ARG A 678 -3.26 -14.55 42.12
C ARG A 678 -2.80 -15.87 42.73
N SER A 679 -2.14 -16.74 41.97
CA SER A 679 -1.63 -18.03 42.45
C SER A 679 -0.15 -18.29 42.09
N LEU A 680 0.69 -17.25 42.04
CA LEU A 680 2.15 -17.38 42.08
C LEU A 680 2.74 -16.38 43.09
#